data_0630ff3b5328d3dc9f39b51df3387ebe
#
_entry.id   0630ff3b5328d3dc9f39b51df3387ebe
#
_cell.length_a   1.000
_cell.length_b   1.000
_cell.length_c   1.000
_cell.angle_alpha   90.00
_cell.angle_beta   90.00
_cell.angle_gamma   90.00
#
_symmetry.space_group_name_H-M   'P 1'
#
loop_
_entity.id
_entity.type
_entity.pdbx_description
1 polymer ?
#
loop_
_entity_poly.entity_id
_entity_poly.type
_entity_poly.pdbx_seq_one_letter_code
_entity_poly.pdbx_strand_id
1 'polypeptide(L)'
;MPGGAQEKTTGPNQIALPMLPMRDIVVFPQMTAPFFIGRSLSIASLEKALEGDRQIFVVAQEDPLIEEPEVKDLFRVGTIGKVLQIMRLHNGTIKALFEAKTRGRLIEAHMDEPHFAAIVEPIPEEASDAPELHALSKNTRAEFKRYLKDVKRRTEGIEKLSIDSEDPHILADRIAPLLNMDLQKKQALLENNDPKKRLEIVYGRMLEEKEFKKVERKLKERVQGQIGRTQKEYYLNEQVKAIQKELGQGEDGKAEMEEYAKKIADMELSVEAREMAEKELQKLKMMPSMSSEANVVRNYIDWLLGMPWAEITEDNFDLEKAEKVLDARHYGLEKVKERIIEYLAVAQQVGKMKGPIICLVGPPGVGKTSLARSVAEALGRKFAHVSLGGVRDEAEIRGHRRTYIGAMPGKVIQSLRKVKNKNPLLLFDEIDKMSYGVMGDPAAALLEVLDPEQNHTFMDHYLEVEFDISDVLFFCTANVQQNIPPALKDRMEIIRLSGYTELEKEHIAREHLLPKQIAENGLTSKQIQFQHKAILNIIRGYTREAGVRNLEREIAKACRKVATQLVKKTNLNKVVVTQKRVEKFLGVQRYKDGKAEEQNEIGTTCGLAWTQAGGELLVTEVNIMKGTGKLQLTGKLGDVMKESAQAALSYVRKNANQLGIYSSVFENTDIHIHVPAGAVPKDGPSAGVTIATSLVSAFTSIPVRRDVAMTGEITLRGNVLAIGGLKEKLLAAKRGIISTVMIPQNNEKNLSEVPDEILKGLEVHPVKSIEEVLKVALEQLPTSVIDPVDETAETAESESQEVTIIPQTDIPESPRTYDA
;
A
#
# COMPACT_ATOMS: atom_id res chain seq x y z
N MET A 1 -15.87 15.99 -56.88
CA MET A 1 -14.89 14.89 -57.15
C MET A 1 -14.50 14.31 -55.79
N PRO A 2 -14.77 13.05 -55.49
CA PRO A 2 -14.47 12.45 -54.21
C PRO A 2 -12.98 12.04 -54.19
N GLY A 3 -12.26 12.41 -53.13
CA GLY A 3 -10.89 12.04 -52.87
C GLY A 3 -10.82 10.55 -52.56
N GLY A 4 -9.98 9.83 -53.30
CA GLY A 4 -9.81 8.40 -53.15
C GLY A 4 -9.20 8.03 -51.82
N ALA A 5 -9.87 7.11 -51.13
CA ALA A 5 -9.24 6.34 -50.06
C ALA A 5 -8.07 5.51 -50.62
N GLN A 6 -6.87 5.80 -50.16
CA GLN A 6 -5.72 4.90 -50.41
C GLN A 6 -5.97 3.60 -49.63
N GLU A 7 -6.34 2.54 -50.33
CA GLU A 7 -6.21 1.18 -49.83
C GLU A 7 -4.72 0.95 -49.51
N LYS A 8 -4.39 0.94 -48.21
CA LYS A 8 -3.07 0.47 -47.76
C LYS A 8 -2.97 -0.99 -48.11
N THR A 9 -2.09 -1.33 -49.02
CA THR A 9 -1.73 -2.71 -49.40
C THR A 9 -1.22 -3.44 -48.17
N THR A 10 -2.06 -4.33 -47.64
CA THR A 10 -1.67 -5.31 -46.60
C THR A 10 -0.65 -6.28 -47.19
N GLY A 11 0.40 -6.64 -46.45
CA GLY A 11 1.37 -7.65 -46.81
C GLY A 11 0.70 -9.02 -47.07
N PRO A 12 1.36 -9.97 -47.67
CA PRO A 12 0.76 -11.23 -48.19
C PRO A 12 0.10 -12.13 -47.14
N ASN A 13 0.30 -11.88 -45.85
CA ASN A 13 -0.30 -12.62 -44.71
C ASN A 13 -1.04 -11.73 -43.68
N GLN A 14 -1.29 -10.46 -44.00
CA GLN A 14 -1.92 -9.51 -43.08
C GLN A 14 -3.42 -9.33 -43.37
N ILE A 15 -4.23 -9.30 -42.33
CA ILE A 15 -5.67 -9.13 -42.42
C ILE A 15 -6.08 -7.88 -41.66
N ALA A 16 -6.84 -6.99 -42.30
CA ALA A 16 -7.46 -5.86 -41.65
C ALA A 16 -8.80 -6.28 -41.00
N LEU A 17 -8.92 -6.11 -39.69
CA LEU A 17 -10.09 -6.53 -38.93
C LEU A 17 -10.53 -5.43 -37.96
N PRO A 18 -11.84 -5.30 -37.67
CA PRO A 18 -12.29 -4.56 -36.51
C PRO A 18 -11.71 -5.17 -35.22
N MET A 19 -11.32 -4.33 -34.25
CA MET A 19 -10.68 -4.76 -33.02
C MET A 19 -11.56 -4.52 -31.80
N LEU A 20 -11.58 -5.48 -30.89
CA LEU A 20 -12.32 -5.44 -29.63
C LEU A 20 -11.37 -5.57 -28.44
N PRO A 21 -11.05 -4.46 -27.74
CA PRO A 21 -10.29 -4.48 -26.50
C PRO A 21 -11.10 -5.07 -25.33
N MET A 22 -10.56 -6.09 -24.67
CA MET A 22 -11.16 -6.74 -23.50
C MET A 22 -10.45 -6.31 -22.21
N ARG A 23 -11.20 -6.02 -21.16
CA ARG A 23 -10.69 -5.42 -19.93
C ARG A 23 -9.89 -6.40 -19.07
N ASP A 24 -10.46 -7.58 -18.83
CA ASP A 24 -9.99 -8.54 -17.83
C ASP A 24 -10.03 -10.00 -18.30
N ILE A 25 -10.24 -10.21 -19.59
CA ILE A 25 -10.41 -11.53 -20.17
C ILE A 25 -9.43 -11.72 -21.33
N VAL A 26 -8.66 -12.80 -21.23
CA VAL A 26 -7.87 -13.32 -22.35
C VAL A 26 -8.68 -14.40 -23.08
N VAL A 27 -8.88 -14.20 -24.36
CA VAL A 27 -9.65 -15.12 -25.21
C VAL A 27 -8.69 -16.09 -25.90
N PHE A 28 -8.92 -17.39 -25.70
CA PHE A 28 -8.09 -18.44 -26.30
C PHE A 28 -8.75 -19.01 -27.56
N PRO A 29 -7.98 -19.51 -28.51
CA PRO A 29 -8.53 -20.27 -29.65
C PRO A 29 -9.44 -21.40 -29.21
N GLN A 30 -10.45 -21.73 -30.04
CA GLN A 30 -11.49 -22.73 -29.76
C GLN A 30 -12.43 -22.43 -28.58
N MET A 31 -12.35 -21.20 -28.01
CA MET A 31 -13.27 -20.74 -27.01
C MET A 31 -14.54 -20.18 -27.65
N THR A 32 -15.70 -20.60 -27.14
CA THR A 32 -16.98 -19.99 -27.49
C THR A 32 -17.58 -19.41 -26.21
N ALA A 33 -17.68 -18.07 -26.12
CA ALA A 33 -18.16 -17.41 -24.92
C ALA A 33 -19.03 -16.20 -25.24
N PRO A 34 -20.03 -15.90 -24.40
CA PRO A 34 -20.76 -14.64 -24.46
C PRO A 34 -19.97 -13.52 -23.77
N PHE A 35 -19.82 -12.40 -24.48
CA PHE A 35 -19.23 -11.16 -23.92
C PHE A 35 -20.27 -10.08 -23.79
N PHE A 36 -20.13 -9.26 -22.74
CA PHE A 36 -20.94 -8.09 -22.51
C PHE A 36 -20.15 -6.84 -22.89
N ILE A 37 -20.58 -6.15 -23.93
CA ILE A 37 -19.87 -5.02 -24.55
C ILE A 37 -20.68 -3.76 -24.29
N GLY A 38 -20.10 -2.82 -23.54
CA GLY A 38 -20.79 -1.58 -23.14
C GLY A 38 -20.10 -0.30 -23.64
N ARG A 39 -18.83 -0.34 -24.05
CA ARG A 39 -18.10 0.82 -24.56
C ARG A 39 -18.55 1.17 -25.97
N SER A 40 -18.78 2.46 -26.25
CA SER A 40 -19.24 2.96 -27.55
C SER A 40 -18.35 2.52 -28.72
N LEU A 41 -17.02 2.67 -28.56
CA LEU A 41 -16.04 2.26 -29.56
C LEU A 41 -16.05 0.75 -29.81
N SER A 42 -16.20 -0.06 -28.76
CA SER A 42 -16.28 -1.51 -28.84
C SER A 42 -17.58 -1.98 -29.51
N ILE A 43 -18.68 -1.26 -29.27
CA ILE A 43 -19.97 -1.49 -29.93
C ILE A 43 -19.85 -1.19 -31.43
N ALA A 44 -19.23 -0.07 -31.80
CA ALA A 44 -19.00 0.30 -33.19
C ALA A 44 -18.11 -0.71 -33.92
N SER A 45 -17.05 -1.20 -33.29
CA SER A 45 -16.18 -2.27 -33.83
C SER A 45 -16.97 -3.57 -34.06
N LEU A 46 -17.87 -3.91 -33.15
CA LEU A 46 -18.74 -5.07 -33.30
C LEU A 46 -19.75 -4.90 -34.44
N GLU A 47 -20.38 -3.74 -34.57
CA GLU A 47 -21.30 -3.41 -35.66
C GLU A 47 -20.58 -3.46 -37.01
N LYS A 48 -19.36 -2.92 -37.08
CA LYS A 48 -18.51 -3.00 -38.28
C LYS A 48 -18.19 -4.44 -38.67
N ALA A 49 -17.87 -5.29 -37.69
CA ALA A 49 -17.65 -6.71 -37.95
C ALA A 49 -18.90 -7.40 -38.53
N LEU A 50 -20.09 -7.00 -38.11
CA LEU A 50 -21.36 -7.58 -38.59
C LEU A 50 -21.75 -7.12 -40.01
N GLU A 51 -21.27 -5.98 -40.45
CA GLU A 51 -21.45 -5.52 -41.84
C GLU A 51 -20.61 -6.34 -42.83
N GLY A 52 -19.54 -6.95 -42.38
CA GLY A 52 -18.63 -7.78 -43.16
C GLY A 52 -18.86 -9.29 -42.99
N ASP A 53 -17.78 -10.03 -42.97
CA ASP A 53 -17.74 -11.50 -42.81
C ASP A 53 -17.86 -11.97 -41.35
N ARG A 54 -18.15 -11.05 -40.44
CA ARG A 54 -18.30 -11.21 -38.99
C ARG A 54 -16.99 -11.57 -38.28
N GLN A 55 -15.85 -11.38 -38.91
CA GLN A 55 -14.57 -11.56 -38.27
C GLN A 55 -14.20 -10.33 -37.43
N ILE A 56 -13.58 -10.60 -36.30
CA ILE A 56 -13.14 -9.55 -35.36
C ILE A 56 -11.89 -10.04 -34.62
N PHE A 57 -10.99 -9.12 -34.33
CA PHE A 57 -9.80 -9.39 -33.52
C PHE A 57 -10.07 -8.98 -32.07
N VAL A 58 -9.91 -9.93 -31.15
CA VAL A 58 -10.12 -9.69 -29.72
C VAL A 58 -8.78 -9.70 -29.01
N VAL A 59 -8.49 -8.65 -28.25
CA VAL A 59 -7.22 -8.49 -27.55
C VAL A 59 -7.44 -7.98 -26.12
N ALA A 60 -6.65 -8.44 -25.15
CA ALA A 60 -6.75 -7.99 -23.76
C ALA A 60 -5.99 -6.69 -23.52
N GLN A 61 -6.43 -5.91 -22.53
CA GLN A 61 -5.70 -4.76 -22.01
C GLN A 61 -4.59 -5.22 -21.06
N GLU A 62 -3.47 -4.49 -21.02
CA GLU A 62 -2.38 -4.74 -20.06
C GLU A 62 -2.79 -4.37 -18.63
N ASP A 63 -3.49 -3.25 -18.47
CA ASP A 63 -4.04 -2.81 -17.20
C ASP A 63 -5.59 -2.76 -17.24
N PRO A 64 -6.27 -3.61 -16.46
CA PRO A 64 -7.73 -3.63 -16.38
C PRO A 64 -8.37 -2.35 -15.82
N LEU A 65 -7.61 -1.46 -15.18
CA LEU A 65 -8.11 -0.24 -14.56
C LEU A 65 -8.34 0.90 -15.57
N ILE A 66 -7.76 0.81 -16.77
CA ILE A 66 -7.92 1.83 -17.81
C ILE A 66 -9.32 1.70 -18.41
N GLU A 67 -10.11 2.76 -18.32
CA GLU A 67 -11.47 2.76 -18.86
C GLU A 67 -11.51 2.90 -20.39
N GLU A 68 -10.69 3.78 -20.97
CA GLU A 68 -10.54 4.00 -22.40
C GLU A 68 -9.10 3.68 -22.83
N PRO A 69 -8.82 2.44 -23.25
CA PRO A 69 -7.48 2.03 -23.62
C PRO A 69 -7.04 2.62 -24.96
N GLU A 70 -5.82 3.09 -25.00
CA GLU A 70 -5.10 3.40 -26.24
C GLU A 70 -4.40 2.14 -26.78
N VAL A 71 -3.89 2.21 -27.99
CA VAL A 71 -3.18 1.08 -28.64
C VAL A 71 -1.96 0.61 -27.84
N LYS A 72 -1.33 1.50 -27.11
CA LYS A 72 -0.17 1.20 -26.25
C LYS A 72 -0.53 0.39 -24.99
N ASP A 73 -1.80 0.42 -24.59
CA ASP A 73 -2.30 -0.23 -23.39
C ASP A 73 -2.84 -1.65 -23.67
N LEU A 74 -2.63 -2.13 -24.91
CA LEU A 74 -3.10 -3.43 -25.38
C LEU A 74 -1.94 -4.40 -25.57
N PHE A 75 -2.17 -5.66 -25.24
CA PHE A 75 -1.23 -6.71 -25.59
C PHE A 75 -1.05 -6.87 -27.10
N ARG A 76 0.10 -7.38 -27.50
CA ARG A 76 0.43 -7.56 -28.93
C ARG A 76 -0.13 -8.82 -29.56
N VAL A 77 -0.56 -9.77 -28.76
CA VAL A 77 -1.16 -11.03 -29.24
C VAL A 77 -2.57 -11.15 -28.70
N GLY A 78 -3.49 -11.40 -29.62
CA GLY A 78 -4.90 -11.65 -29.34
C GLY A 78 -5.43 -12.83 -30.14
N THR A 79 -6.74 -12.89 -30.30
CA THR A 79 -7.41 -13.99 -30.99
C THR A 79 -8.36 -13.47 -32.09
N ILE A 80 -8.19 -14.01 -33.27
CA ILE A 80 -9.09 -13.77 -34.40
C ILE A 80 -10.24 -14.75 -34.30
N GLY A 81 -11.46 -14.29 -34.41
CA GLY A 81 -12.63 -15.14 -34.35
C GLY A 81 -13.83 -14.55 -35.06
N LYS A 82 -14.98 -15.17 -34.87
CA LYS A 82 -16.23 -14.82 -35.54
C LYS A 82 -17.35 -14.54 -34.54
N VAL A 83 -18.09 -13.49 -34.80
CA VAL A 83 -19.31 -13.17 -34.05
C VAL A 83 -20.45 -14.05 -34.55
N LEU A 84 -20.95 -14.95 -33.68
CA LEU A 84 -22.03 -15.87 -34.02
C LEU A 84 -23.41 -15.23 -33.89
N GLN A 85 -23.65 -14.57 -32.73
CA GLN A 85 -24.92 -14.01 -32.39
C GLN A 85 -24.77 -12.79 -31.51
N ILE A 86 -25.65 -11.81 -31.64
CA ILE A 86 -25.76 -10.63 -30.78
C ILE A 86 -27.14 -10.51 -30.17
N MET A 87 -27.21 -9.94 -28.97
CA MET A 87 -28.46 -9.59 -28.30
C MET A 87 -28.27 -8.19 -27.66
N ARG A 88 -29.07 -7.23 -28.01
CA ARG A 88 -29.07 -5.89 -27.39
C ARG A 88 -29.89 -5.94 -26.09
N LEU A 89 -29.31 -5.49 -25.01
CA LEU A 89 -29.92 -5.41 -23.69
C LEU A 89 -30.53 -4.01 -23.47
N HIS A 90 -31.51 -3.91 -22.55
CA HIS A 90 -32.26 -2.67 -22.30
C HIS A 90 -31.39 -1.52 -21.77
N ASN A 91 -30.23 -1.81 -21.22
CA ASN A 91 -29.25 -0.84 -20.70
C ASN A 91 -28.24 -0.35 -21.74
N GLY A 92 -28.42 -0.64 -23.01
CA GLY A 92 -27.52 -0.25 -24.11
C GLY A 92 -26.31 -1.17 -24.30
N THR A 93 -26.08 -2.14 -23.41
CA THR A 93 -25.02 -3.15 -23.54
C THR A 93 -25.39 -4.20 -24.58
N ILE A 94 -24.43 -4.67 -25.37
CA ILE A 94 -24.61 -5.76 -26.32
C ILE A 94 -24.00 -7.04 -25.74
N LYS A 95 -24.80 -8.10 -25.68
CA LYS A 95 -24.30 -9.44 -25.42
C LYS A 95 -23.98 -10.10 -26.76
N ALA A 96 -22.69 -10.33 -27.03
CA ALA A 96 -22.22 -10.98 -28.25
C ALA A 96 -21.69 -12.39 -27.96
N LEU A 97 -22.12 -13.39 -28.72
CA LEU A 97 -21.54 -14.71 -28.69
C LEU A 97 -20.41 -14.78 -29.72
N PHE A 98 -19.21 -15.02 -29.24
CA PHE A 98 -17.98 -15.03 -30.01
C PHE A 98 -17.36 -16.42 -30.07
N GLU A 99 -16.94 -16.84 -31.25
CA GLU A 99 -16.19 -18.07 -31.50
C GLU A 99 -14.74 -17.70 -31.85
N ALA A 100 -13.82 -18.00 -31.00
CA ALA A 100 -12.39 -17.78 -31.21
C ALA A 100 -11.81 -18.87 -32.11
N LYS A 101 -11.00 -18.49 -33.10
CA LYS A 101 -10.47 -19.46 -34.09
C LYS A 101 -8.97 -19.59 -34.03
N THR A 102 -8.23 -18.52 -34.25
CA THR A 102 -6.78 -18.54 -34.39
C THR A 102 -6.14 -17.41 -33.62
N ARG A 103 -4.87 -17.57 -33.23
CA ARG A 103 -4.05 -16.51 -32.67
C ARG A 103 -3.74 -15.46 -33.75
N GLY A 104 -3.64 -14.22 -33.38
CA GLY A 104 -3.22 -13.13 -34.23
C GLY A 104 -2.25 -12.20 -33.51
N ARG A 105 -1.24 -11.74 -34.22
CA ARG A 105 -0.32 -10.70 -33.76
C ARG A 105 -0.77 -9.35 -34.28
N LEU A 106 -0.95 -8.40 -33.40
CA LEU A 106 -1.25 -7.01 -33.73
C LEU A 106 -0.01 -6.35 -34.32
N ILE A 107 -0.07 -5.98 -35.58
CA ILE A 107 1.00 -5.28 -36.28
C ILE A 107 0.81 -3.79 -36.15
N GLU A 108 -0.39 -3.30 -36.51
CA GLU A 108 -0.75 -1.90 -36.46
C GLU A 108 -2.20 -1.80 -36.00
N ALA A 109 -2.51 -0.83 -35.16
CA ALA A 109 -3.88 -0.50 -34.82
C ALA A 109 -4.07 1.00 -34.96
N HIS A 110 -5.21 1.42 -35.44
CA HIS A 110 -5.59 2.81 -35.59
C HIS A 110 -7.08 2.96 -35.29
N MET A 111 -7.43 4.17 -34.95
CA MET A 111 -8.83 4.53 -34.78
C MET A 111 -9.36 4.96 -36.15
N ASP A 112 -10.28 4.17 -36.69
CA ASP A 112 -11.00 4.49 -37.91
C ASP A 112 -12.41 4.86 -37.48
N GLU A 113 -12.60 6.17 -37.18
CA GLU A 113 -13.83 6.65 -36.54
C GLU A 113 -15.09 6.09 -37.25
N PRO A 114 -16.01 5.43 -36.49
CA PRO A 114 -16.15 5.38 -35.04
C PRO A 114 -15.66 4.08 -34.38
N HIS A 115 -14.76 3.29 -34.96
CA HIS A 115 -14.35 1.98 -34.44
C HIS A 115 -12.83 1.78 -34.41
N PHE A 116 -12.38 0.79 -33.67
CA PHE A 116 -10.97 0.36 -33.69
C PHE A 116 -10.74 -0.57 -34.88
N ALA A 117 -9.75 -0.26 -35.70
CA ALA A 117 -9.25 -1.11 -36.77
C ALA A 117 -7.84 -1.62 -36.46
N ALA A 118 -7.58 -2.88 -36.75
CA ALA A 118 -6.29 -3.51 -36.54
C ALA A 118 -5.83 -4.25 -37.81
N ILE A 119 -4.56 -4.13 -38.12
CA ILE A 119 -3.85 -5.00 -39.06
C ILE A 119 -3.24 -6.12 -38.25
N VAL A 120 -3.69 -7.34 -38.52
CA VAL A 120 -3.34 -8.52 -37.72
C VAL A 120 -2.71 -9.56 -38.64
N GLU A 121 -1.62 -10.13 -38.16
CA GLU A 121 -0.98 -11.31 -38.78
C GLU A 121 -1.41 -12.57 -38.03
N PRO A 122 -2.08 -13.54 -38.70
CA PRO A 122 -2.38 -14.82 -38.08
C PRO A 122 -1.09 -15.56 -37.73
N ILE A 123 -1.01 -16.05 -36.49
CA ILE A 123 0.12 -16.83 -36.01
C ILE A 123 -0.16 -18.30 -36.30
N PRO A 124 0.56 -18.96 -37.21
CA PRO A 124 0.43 -20.38 -37.43
C PRO A 124 0.91 -21.16 -36.19
N GLU A 125 0.24 -22.24 -35.84
CA GLU A 125 0.73 -23.11 -34.78
C GLU A 125 1.96 -23.87 -35.23
N GLU A 126 2.92 -24.04 -34.32
CA GLU A 126 4.10 -24.87 -34.59
C GLU A 126 3.67 -26.31 -34.67
N ALA A 127 3.79 -26.91 -35.84
CA ALA A 127 3.50 -28.34 -36.04
C ALA A 127 4.54 -29.19 -35.30
N SER A 128 4.12 -29.81 -34.22
CA SER A 128 4.94 -30.77 -33.47
C SER A 128 4.18 -32.06 -33.27
N ASP A 129 4.70 -33.15 -33.85
CA ASP A 129 4.13 -34.49 -33.69
C ASP A 129 5.03 -35.39 -32.84
N ALA A 130 5.70 -34.78 -31.87
CA ALA A 130 6.61 -35.47 -30.96
C ALA A 130 5.86 -36.45 -30.06
N PRO A 131 6.33 -37.69 -29.84
CA PRO A 131 5.73 -38.63 -28.91
C PRO A 131 5.55 -38.10 -27.49
N GLU A 132 6.43 -37.20 -27.05
CA GLU A 132 6.35 -36.53 -25.76
C GLU A 132 5.12 -35.63 -25.64
N LEU A 133 4.73 -34.94 -26.72
CA LEU A 133 3.56 -34.06 -26.75
C LEU A 133 2.27 -34.88 -26.57
N HIS A 134 2.18 -36.05 -27.24
CA HIS A 134 1.04 -36.96 -27.08
C HIS A 134 0.96 -37.55 -25.67
N ALA A 135 2.10 -37.93 -25.08
CA ALA A 135 2.15 -38.41 -23.70
C ALA A 135 1.70 -37.36 -22.70
N LEU A 136 2.21 -36.13 -22.87
CA LEU A 136 1.84 -34.98 -22.05
C LEU A 136 0.36 -34.63 -22.19
N SER A 137 -0.18 -34.63 -23.42
CA SER A 137 -1.60 -34.39 -23.69
C SER A 137 -2.49 -35.43 -22.99
N LYS A 138 -2.13 -36.71 -23.05
CA LYS A 138 -2.84 -37.78 -22.36
C LYS A 138 -2.86 -37.61 -20.84
N ASN A 139 -1.71 -37.23 -20.27
CA ASN A 139 -1.57 -37.00 -18.83
C ASN A 139 -2.34 -35.72 -18.40
N THR A 140 -2.24 -34.66 -19.16
CA THR A 140 -2.97 -33.39 -18.92
C THR A 140 -4.49 -33.63 -18.93
N ARG A 141 -4.98 -34.38 -19.89
CA ARG A 141 -6.40 -34.76 -20.00
C ARG A 141 -6.88 -35.61 -18.81
N ALA A 142 -6.08 -36.57 -18.40
CA ALA A 142 -6.41 -37.42 -17.25
C ALA A 142 -6.45 -36.60 -15.95
N GLU A 143 -5.49 -35.69 -15.75
CA GLU A 143 -5.46 -34.83 -14.59
C GLU A 143 -6.57 -33.76 -14.63
N PHE A 144 -6.91 -33.23 -15.79
CA PHE A 144 -8.02 -32.29 -15.93
C PHE A 144 -9.37 -32.94 -15.59
N LYS A 145 -9.61 -34.17 -16.02
CA LYS A 145 -10.81 -34.95 -15.60
C LYS A 145 -10.88 -35.15 -14.08
N ARG A 146 -9.74 -35.29 -13.40
CA ARG A 146 -9.68 -35.34 -11.93
C ARG A 146 -9.91 -33.96 -11.30
N TYR A 147 -9.27 -32.94 -11.85
CA TYR A 147 -9.43 -31.56 -11.43
C TYR A 147 -10.90 -31.09 -11.47
N LEU A 148 -11.64 -31.41 -12.52
CA LEU A 148 -13.09 -31.10 -12.64
C LEU A 148 -13.94 -31.81 -11.55
N LYS A 149 -13.57 -33.04 -11.12
CA LYS A 149 -14.25 -33.71 -10.01
C LYS A 149 -13.99 -33.05 -8.66
N ASP A 150 -12.80 -32.52 -8.47
CA ASP A 150 -12.40 -31.84 -7.22
C ASP A 150 -12.92 -30.40 -7.12
N VAL A 151 -13.20 -29.76 -8.26
CA VAL A 151 -13.80 -28.42 -8.33
C VAL A 151 -15.31 -28.53 -8.39
N LYS A 152 -15.97 -28.69 -7.25
CA LYS A 152 -17.45 -28.69 -7.09
C LYS A 152 -18.10 -27.32 -7.44
N ARG A 153 -17.66 -26.62 -8.47
CA ARG A 153 -18.33 -25.43 -8.99
C ARG A 153 -19.22 -25.84 -10.15
N ARG A 154 -20.53 -25.58 -10.03
CA ARG A 154 -21.60 -25.60 -11.04
C ARG A 154 -21.11 -25.94 -12.45
N THR A 155 -20.98 -27.23 -12.75
CA THR A 155 -20.47 -27.77 -14.01
C THR A 155 -21.57 -28.06 -15.04
N GLU A 156 -22.79 -27.63 -14.83
CA GLU A 156 -23.92 -27.91 -15.74
C GLU A 156 -23.79 -27.41 -17.20
N GLY A 157 -22.68 -26.75 -17.55
CA GLY A 157 -22.33 -26.35 -18.92
C GLY A 157 -20.97 -26.84 -19.40
N ILE A 158 -20.10 -27.26 -18.51
CA ILE A 158 -18.69 -27.58 -18.82
C ILE A 158 -18.51 -29.01 -19.26
N GLU A 159 -19.38 -29.94 -18.83
CA GLU A 159 -19.39 -31.34 -19.27
C GLU A 159 -19.73 -31.52 -20.76
N LYS A 160 -20.36 -30.52 -21.40
CA LYS A 160 -20.66 -30.50 -22.84
C LYS A 160 -19.56 -29.93 -23.71
N LEU A 161 -18.51 -29.35 -23.13
CA LEU A 161 -17.30 -29.02 -23.87
C LEU A 161 -16.58 -30.33 -24.18
N SER A 162 -16.70 -30.81 -25.39
CA SER A 162 -16.08 -32.04 -25.86
C SER A 162 -14.55 -31.96 -25.71
N ILE A 163 -14.07 -32.41 -24.55
CA ILE A 163 -12.63 -32.54 -24.20
C ILE A 163 -12.06 -33.77 -24.95
N ASP A 164 -12.88 -34.43 -25.72
CA ASP A 164 -12.55 -35.64 -26.46
C ASP A 164 -11.82 -35.39 -27.80
N SER A 165 -11.42 -34.11 -28.08
CA SER A 165 -10.49 -33.85 -29.17
C SER A 165 -9.16 -34.53 -28.89
N GLU A 166 -8.73 -35.42 -29.78
CA GLU A 166 -7.43 -36.11 -29.69
C GLU A 166 -6.27 -35.20 -30.03
N ASP A 167 -6.54 -34.01 -30.53
CA ASP A 167 -5.52 -33.02 -30.95
C ASP A 167 -4.83 -32.37 -29.74
N PRO A 168 -3.52 -32.57 -29.50
CA PRO A 168 -2.76 -32.00 -28.43
C PRO A 168 -2.64 -30.49 -28.48
N HIS A 169 -2.72 -29.91 -29.68
CA HIS A 169 -2.54 -28.47 -29.90
C HIS A 169 -3.70 -27.65 -29.33
N ILE A 170 -4.90 -28.22 -29.32
CA ILE A 170 -6.12 -27.54 -28.87
C ILE A 170 -6.37 -27.69 -27.37
N LEU A 171 -5.80 -28.74 -26.77
CA LEU A 171 -6.14 -29.11 -25.39
C LEU A 171 -5.78 -28.03 -24.36
N ALA A 172 -4.60 -27.40 -24.47
CA ALA A 172 -4.15 -26.33 -23.57
C ALA A 172 -5.08 -25.12 -23.63
N ASP A 173 -5.50 -24.71 -24.82
CA ASP A 173 -6.34 -23.55 -25.06
C ASP A 173 -7.77 -23.74 -24.53
N ARG A 174 -8.26 -24.97 -24.50
CA ARG A 174 -9.56 -25.32 -23.92
C ARG A 174 -9.54 -25.35 -22.39
N ILE A 175 -8.41 -25.73 -21.80
CA ILE A 175 -8.27 -25.83 -20.34
C ILE A 175 -7.92 -24.46 -19.73
N ALA A 176 -7.09 -23.65 -20.37
CA ALA A 176 -6.58 -22.40 -19.87
C ALA A 176 -7.63 -21.41 -19.33
N PRO A 177 -8.79 -21.19 -20.00
CA PRO A 177 -9.85 -20.32 -19.51
C PRO A 177 -10.44 -20.75 -18.16
N LEU A 178 -10.41 -22.04 -17.87
CA LEU A 178 -11.04 -22.67 -16.70
C LEU A 178 -10.15 -22.66 -15.46
N LEU A 179 -8.84 -22.40 -15.63
CA LEU A 179 -7.89 -22.32 -14.53
C LEU A 179 -7.89 -20.95 -13.89
N ASN A 180 -7.67 -20.93 -12.58
CA ASN A 180 -7.52 -19.70 -11.83
C ASN A 180 -6.09 -19.14 -11.99
N MET A 181 -5.92 -18.31 -13.00
CA MET A 181 -4.64 -17.63 -13.32
C MET A 181 -4.87 -16.14 -13.53
N ASP A 182 -3.88 -15.34 -13.14
CA ASP A 182 -3.88 -13.89 -13.37
C ASP A 182 -3.86 -13.56 -14.86
N LEU A 183 -4.37 -12.38 -15.23
CA LEU A 183 -4.46 -11.92 -16.61
C LEU A 183 -3.13 -12.05 -17.36
N GLN A 184 -2.04 -11.58 -16.74
CA GLN A 184 -0.70 -11.63 -17.34
C GLN A 184 -0.21 -13.06 -17.61
N LYS A 185 -0.51 -14.02 -16.71
CA LYS A 185 -0.15 -15.42 -16.90
C LYS A 185 -0.98 -16.09 -18.00
N LYS A 186 -2.27 -15.73 -18.12
CA LYS A 186 -3.11 -16.18 -19.22
C LYS A 186 -2.62 -15.60 -20.54
N GLN A 187 -2.25 -14.34 -20.57
CA GLN A 187 -1.72 -13.69 -21.76
C GLN A 187 -0.39 -14.32 -22.20
N ALA A 188 0.54 -14.55 -21.29
CA ALA A 188 1.81 -15.24 -21.59
C ALA A 188 1.59 -16.66 -22.15
N LEU A 189 0.53 -17.33 -21.71
CA LEU A 189 0.13 -18.63 -22.27
C LEU A 189 -0.44 -18.49 -23.69
N LEU A 190 -1.21 -17.44 -23.96
CA LEU A 190 -1.72 -17.16 -25.32
C LEU A 190 -0.58 -16.82 -26.28
N GLU A 191 0.44 -16.08 -25.83
CA GLU A 191 1.60 -15.66 -26.61
C GLU A 191 2.56 -16.80 -26.94
N ASN A 192 2.50 -17.89 -26.16
CA ASN A 192 3.38 -19.02 -26.40
C ASN A 192 2.86 -19.88 -27.54
N ASN A 193 3.63 -19.95 -28.62
CA ASN A 193 3.25 -20.71 -29.82
C ASN A 193 3.59 -22.20 -29.76
N ASP A 194 4.47 -22.62 -28.83
CA ASP A 194 4.86 -24.00 -28.61
C ASP A 194 3.77 -24.77 -27.82
N PRO A 195 3.07 -25.76 -28.42
CA PRO A 195 1.99 -26.50 -27.79
C PRO A 195 2.48 -27.35 -26.59
N LYS A 196 3.73 -27.81 -26.60
CA LYS A 196 4.32 -28.55 -25.49
C LYS A 196 4.44 -27.69 -24.25
N LYS A 197 5.02 -26.49 -24.40
CA LYS A 197 5.17 -25.53 -23.28
C LYS A 197 3.83 -25.08 -22.75
N ARG A 198 2.84 -24.86 -23.61
CA ARG A 198 1.47 -24.53 -23.19
C ARG A 198 0.87 -25.62 -22.30
N LEU A 199 1.00 -26.88 -22.72
CA LEU A 199 0.50 -28.04 -21.95
C LEU A 199 1.27 -28.20 -20.62
N GLU A 200 2.58 -27.98 -20.61
CA GLU A 200 3.40 -28.01 -19.39
C GLU A 200 2.94 -26.97 -18.36
N ILE A 201 2.69 -25.74 -18.79
CA ILE A 201 2.20 -24.66 -17.92
C ILE A 201 0.82 -25.00 -17.37
N VAL A 202 -0.09 -25.46 -18.22
CA VAL A 202 -1.46 -25.83 -17.84
C VAL A 202 -1.45 -27.00 -16.86
N TYR A 203 -0.64 -28.03 -17.12
CA TYR A 203 -0.47 -29.19 -16.27
C TYR A 203 0.12 -28.81 -14.90
N GLY A 204 1.18 -28.04 -14.89
CA GLY A 204 1.81 -27.53 -13.68
C GLY A 204 0.83 -26.75 -12.80
N ARG A 205 0.03 -25.88 -13.42
CA ARG A 205 -0.96 -25.08 -12.68
C ARG A 205 -2.07 -25.94 -12.04
N MET A 206 -2.53 -26.95 -12.73
CA MET A 206 -3.51 -27.88 -12.14
C MET A 206 -2.94 -28.63 -10.93
N LEU A 207 -1.67 -29.01 -10.97
CA LEU A 207 -0.99 -29.63 -9.82
C LEU A 207 -0.84 -28.66 -8.64
N GLU A 208 -0.44 -27.42 -8.89
CA GLU A 208 -0.34 -26.40 -7.85
C GLU A 208 -1.68 -26.16 -7.15
N GLU A 209 -2.77 -26.00 -7.91
CA GLU A 209 -4.11 -25.84 -7.36
C GLU A 209 -4.58 -27.04 -6.54
N LYS A 210 -4.22 -28.24 -6.97
CA LYS A 210 -4.52 -29.48 -6.26
C LYS A 210 -3.79 -29.57 -4.93
N GLU A 211 -2.49 -29.22 -4.91
CA GLU A 211 -1.74 -29.19 -3.66
C GLU A 211 -2.27 -28.12 -2.70
N PHE A 212 -2.61 -26.94 -3.20
CA PHE A 212 -3.23 -25.88 -2.41
C PHE A 212 -4.54 -26.36 -1.77
N LYS A 213 -5.40 -27.03 -2.55
CA LYS A 213 -6.66 -27.60 -2.03
C LYS A 213 -6.46 -28.72 -1.01
N LYS A 214 -5.41 -29.54 -1.15
CA LYS A 214 -5.06 -30.54 -0.14
C LYS A 214 -4.69 -29.87 1.19
N VAL A 215 -3.92 -28.77 1.14
CA VAL A 215 -3.55 -27.99 2.33
C VAL A 215 -4.79 -27.35 2.95
N GLU A 216 -5.66 -26.74 2.14
CA GLU A 216 -6.93 -26.14 2.57
C GLU A 216 -7.84 -27.19 3.22
N ARG A 217 -7.97 -28.37 2.62
CA ARG A 217 -8.76 -29.48 3.14
C ARG A 217 -8.19 -30.00 4.46
N LYS A 218 -6.88 -30.17 4.57
CA LYS A 218 -6.22 -30.55 5.84
C LYS A 218 -6.43 -29.49 6.93
N LEU A 219 -6.38 -28.21 6.56
CA LEU A 219 -6.67 -27.13 7.48
C LEU A 219 -8.13 -27.16 7.95
N LYS A 220 -9.05 -27.34 6.99
CA LYS A 220 -10.48 -27.45 7.24
C LYS A 220 -10.84 -28.70 8.07
N GLU A 221 -10.22 -29.86 7.78
CA GLU A 221 -10.36 -31.09 8.56
C GLU A 221 -9.79 -30.91 9.98
N ARG A 222 -8.66 -30.16 10.15
CA ARG A 222 -8.09 -29.84 11.45
C ARG A 222 -9.02 -28.92 12.26
N VAL A 223 -9.58 -27.90 11.61
CA VAL A 223 -10.55 -26.96 12.20
C VAL A 223 -11.87 -27.67 12.47
N GLN A 224 -12.37 -28.49 11.56
CA GLN A 224 -13.58 -29.32 11.78
C GLN A 224 -13.35 -30.40 12.82
N GLY A 225 -12.14 -30.97 12.93
CA GLY A 225 -11.77 -31.89 13.98
C GLY A 225 -11.74 -31.26 15.37
N GLN A 226 -11.35 -29.97 15.46
CA GLN A 226 -11.48 -29.17 16.69
C GLN A 226 -12.93 -28.84 17.00
N ILE A 227 -13.70 -28.39 15.99
CA ILE A 227 -15.14 -28.15 16.12
C ILE A 227 -15.89 -29.45 16.42
N GLY A 228 -15.51 -30.57 15.80
CA GLY A 228 -16.11 -31.88 16.02
C GLY A 228 -15.84 -32.44 17.43
N ARG A 229 -14.72 -32.11 18.09
CA ARG A 229 -14.48 -32.41 19.51
C ARG A 229 -15.40 -31.59 20.40
N THR A 230 -15.51 -30.30 20.12
CA THR A 230 -16.42 -29.41 20.86
C THR A 230 -17.88 -29.76 20.61
N GLN A 231 -18.27 -30.18 19.38
CA GLN A 231 -19.62 -30.70 19.09
C GLN A 231 -19.85 -32.07 19.71
N LYS A 232 -18.86 -32.94 19.80
CA LYS A 232 -18.99 -34.24 20.44
C LYS A 232 -19.06 -34.14 21.95
N GLU A 233 -18.30 -33.21 22.54
CA GLU A 233 -18.48 -32.81 23.94
C GLU A 233 -19.84 -32.13 24.18
N TYR A 234 -20.29 -31.29 23.27
CA TYR A 234 -21.62 -30.70 23.29
C TYR A 234 -22.71 -31.79 23.16
N TYR A 235 -22.56 -32.75 22.18
CA TYR A 235 -23.51 -33.82 21.98
C TYR A 235 -23.54 -34.83 23.17
N LEU A 236 -22.41 -35.11 23.75
CA LEU A 236 -22.32 -35.85 25.00
C LEU A 236 -22.93 -35.13 26.20
N ASN A 237 -22.68 -33.80 26.27
CA ASN A 237 -23.33 -32.96 27.27
C ASN A 237 -24.87 -32.84 27.03
N GLU A 238 -25.31 -32.82 25.77
CA GLU A 238 -26.71 -32.86 25.41
C GLU A 238 -27.37 -34.21 25.70
N GLN A 239 -26.68 -35.34 25.48
CA GLN A 239 -27.16 -36.64 25.93
C GLN A 239 -27.21 -36.74 27.45
N VAL A 240 -26.21 -36.20 28.13
CA VAL A 240 -26.26 -36.10 29.62
C VAL A 240 -27.40 -35.22 30.07
N LYS A 241 -27.67 -34.08 29.40
CA LYS A 241 -28.84 -33.23 29.68
C LYS A 241 -30.16 -33.89 29.33
N ALA A 242 -30.24 -34.67 28.25
CA ALA A 242 -31.46 -35.42 27.89
C ALA A 242 -31.75 -36.52 28.92
N ILE A 243 -30.71 -37.24 29.37
CA ILE A 243 -30.80 -38.23 30.47
C ILE A 243 -31.16 -37.54 31.80
N GLN A 244 -30.60 -36.38 32.07
CA GLN A 244 -30.95 -35.53 33.25
C GLN A 244 -32.38 -35.04 33.16
N LYS A 245 -32.91 -34.76 31.95
CA LYS A 245 -34.29 -34.34 31.72
C LYS A 245 -35.30 -35.47 31.91
N GLU A 246 -34.94 -36.69 31.50
CA GLU A 246 -35.74 -37.93 31.80
C GLU A 246 -35.70 -38.30 33.26
N LEU A 247 -34.66 -37.84 34.00
CA LEU A 247 -34.54 -37.99 35.46
C LEU A 247 -35.22 -36.85 36.26
N GLY A 248 -36.02 -35.98 35.63
CA GLY A 248 -36.91 -35.04 36.32
C GLY A 248 -36.32 -33.65 36.60
N GLN A 249 -35.24 -33.27 35.92
CA GLN A 249 -34.62 -31.92 36.03
C GLN A 249 -35.23 -30.93 35.01
N GLY A 250 -36.51 -30.65 35.14
CA GLY A 250 -37.19 -29.53 34.45
C GLY A 250 -36.95 -28.17 35.07
N GLU A 251 -36.03 -28.03 36.03
CA GLU A 251 -35.79 -26.82 36.82
C GLU A 251 -34.71 -25.90 36.22
N ASP A 252 -33.78 -26.41 35.40
CA ASP A 252 -32.66 -25.61 34.85
C ASP A 252 -33.12 -24.47 33.92
N GLY A 253 -34.15 -24.70 33.10
CA GLY A 253 -34.68 -23.66 32.21
C GLY A 253 -35.44 -22.54 32.97
N LYS A 254 -36.04 -22.84 34.11
CA LYS A 254 -36.70 -21.82 34.94
C LYS A 254 -35.66 -21.03 35.71
N ALA A 255 -34.65 -21.70 36.25
CA ALA A 255 -33.54 -21.05 36.94
C ALA A 255 -32.78 -20.07 36.05
N GLU A 256 -32.51 -20.45 34.78
CA GLU A 256 -31.90 -19.56 33.80
C GLU A 256 -32.73 -18.29 33.54
N MET A 257 -34.05 -18.45 33.39
CA MET A 257 -34.97 -17.33 33.15
C MET A 257 -35.10 -16.42 34.37
N GLU A 258 -35.06 -16.98 35.57
CA GLU A 258 -35.03 -16.21 36.81
C GLU A 258 -33.73 -15.48 37.00
N GLU A 259 -32.61 -16.09 36.61
CA GLU A 259 -31.29 -15.44 36.62
C GLU A 259 -31.22 -14.24 35.65
N TYR A 260 -31.73 -14.38 34.42
CA TYR A 260 -31.84 -13.25 33.49
C TYR A 260 -32.77 -12.15 34.02
N ALA A 261 -33.94 -12.51 34.55
CA ALA A 261 -34.87 -11.54 35.12
C ALA A 261 -34.23 -10.77 36.30
N LYS A 262 -33.49 -11.47 37.17
CA LYS A 262 -32.75 -10.83 38.26
C LYS A 262 -31.64 -9.91 37.74
N LYS A 263 -30.83 -10.35 36.79
CA LYS A 263 -29.78 -9.50 36.17
C LYS A 263 -30.37 -8.24 35.54
N ILE A 264 -31.50 -8.35 34.83
CA ILE A 264 -32.17 -7.20 34.22
C ILE A 264 -32.69 -6.22 35.32
N ALA A 265 -33.16 -6.75 36.43
CA ALA A 265 -33.63 -5.91 37.54
C ALA A 265 -32.50 -5.22 38.31
N ASP A 266 -31.38 -5.92 38.53
CA ASP A 266 -30.23 -5.46 39.32
C ASP A 266 -29.31 -4.51 38.54
N MET A 267 -29.30 -4.57 37.20
CA MET A 267 -28.43 -3.72 36.36
C MET A 267 -29.06 -2.35 36.13
N GLU A 268 -28.19 -1.32 36.09
CA GLU A 268 -28.57 0.03 35.68
C GLU A 268 -28.57 0.15 34.13
N LEU A 269 -29.61 -0.44 33.53
CA LEU A 269 -29.84 -0.37 32.07
C LEU A 269 -30.48 0.96 31.68
N SER A 270 -30.26 1.43 30.45
CA SER A 270 -31.08 2.50 29.86
C SER A 270 -32.53 2.04 29.75
N VAL A 271 -33.48 2.98 29.69
CA VAL A 271 -34.91 2.66 29.57
C VAL A 271 -35.17 1.75 28.37
N GLU A 272 -34.61 2.12 27.21
CA GLU A 272 -34.77 1.35 25.97
C GLU A 272 -34.13 -0.04 26.06
N ALA A 273 -32.92 -0.15 26.63
CA ALA A 273 -32.24 -1.42 26.80
C ALA A 273 -32.98 -2.36 27.75
N ARG A 274 -33.58 -1.81 28.81
CA ARG A 274 -34.41 -2.57 29.75
C ARG A 274 -35.67 -3.11 29.10
N GLU A 275 -36.43 -2.25 28.39
CA GLU A 275 -37.62 -2.65 27.65
C GLU A 275 -37.30 -3.74 26.61
N MET A 276 -36.20 -3.58 25.88
CA MET A 276 -35.78 -4.58 24.91
C MET A 276 -35.35 -5.90 25.55
N ALA A 277 -34.62 -5.86 26.68
CA ALA A 277 -34.22 -7.05 27.41
C ALA A 277 -35.43 -7.81 27.96
N GLU A 278 -36.41 -7.11 28.55
CA GLU A 278 -37.64 -7.72 29.06
C GLU A 278 -38.47 -8.33 27.92
N LYS A 279 -38.61 -7.65 26.82
CA LYS A 279 -39.32 -8.13 25.62
C LYS A 279 -38.70 -9.41 25.07
N GLU A 280 -37.38 -9.43 24.91
CA GLU A 280 -36.67 -10.61 24.42
C GLU A 280 -36.69 -11.75 25.43
N LEU A 281 -36.64 -11.45 26.74
CA LEU A 281 -36.80 -12.45 27.78
C LEU A 281 -38.23 -13.07 27.78
N GLN A 282 -39.26 -12.27 27.52
CA GLN A 282 -40.64 -12.79 27.35
C GLN A 282 -40.72 -13.71 26.14
N LYS A 283 -40.14 -13.33 25.03
CA LYS A 283 -40.09 -14.21 23.85
C LYS A 283 -39.36 -15.52 24.15
N LEU A 284 -38.24 -15.45 24.87
CA LEU A 284 -37.44 -16.62 25.22
C LEU A 284 -38.24 -17.58 26.12
N LYS A 285 -39.07 -17.07 27.03
CA LYS A 285 -39.98 -17.87 27.89
C LYS A 285 -41.04 -18.63 27.07
N MET A 286 -41.45 -18.13 25.91
CA MET A 286 -42.46 -18.74 25.03
C MET A 286 -41.82 -19.70 24.01
N MET A 287 -40.52 -19.67 23.82
CA MET A 287 -39.81 -20.50 22.80
C MET A 287 -39.44 -21.87 23.40
N PRO A 288 -39.43 -22.92 22.60
CA PRO A 288 -38.81 -24.18 22.98
C PRO A 288 -37.31 -23.97 23.30
N SER A 289 -36.89 -24.41 24.49
CA SER A 289 -35.53 -24.15 24.99
C SER A 289 -34.40 -24.65 24.11
N MET A 290 -34.65 -25.59 23.20
CA MET A 290 -33.66 -26.17 22.26
C MET A 290 -33.79 -25.64 20.83
N SER A 291 -34.60 -24.61 20.58
CA SER A 291 -34.71 -24.05 19.23
C SER A 291 -33.46 -23.21 18.85
N SER A 292 -33.10 -23.18 17.59
CA SER A 292 -32.02 -22.31 17.09
C SER A 292 -32.32 -20.83 17.37
N GLU A 293 -33.58 -20.45 17.33
CA GLU A 293 -34.01 -19.07 17.62
C GLU A 293 -33.81 -18.71 19.09
N ALA A 294 -34.09 -19.64 20.04
CA ALA A 294 -33.84 -19.41 21.47
C ALA A 294 -32.36 -19.14 21.75
N ASN A 295 -31.45 -19.81 21.02
CA ASN A 295 -30.00 -19.54 21.14
C ASN A 295 -29.63 -18.15 20.61
N VAL A 296 -30.28 -17.66 19.57
CA VAL A 296 -30.07 -16.30 19.05
C VAL A 296 -30.54 -15.26 20.06
N VAL A 297 -31.71 -15.50 20.68
CA VAL A 297 -32.26 -14.61 21.70
C VAL A 297 -31.40 -14.63 22.98
N ARG A 298 -30.93 -15.80 23.44
CA ARG A 298 -29.98 -15.90 24.57
C ARG A 298 -28.70 -15.10 24.29
N ASN A 299 -28.08 -15.33 23.14
CA ASN A 299 -26.88 -14.61 22.77
C ASN A 299 -27.11 -13.09 22.74
N TYR A 300 -28.29 -12.66 22.29
CA TYR A 300 -28.63 -11.24 22.29
C TYR A 300 -28.75 -10.68 23.71
N ILE A 301 -29.49 -11.37 24.61
CA ILE A 301 -29.61 -10.97 26.01
C ILE A 301 -28.23 -10.96 26.68
N ASP A 302 -27.39 -11.96 26.43
CA ASP A 302 -26.01 -12.02 26.95
C ASP A 302 -25.13 -10.87 26.46
N TRP A 303 -25.35 -10.43 25.23
CA TRP A 303 -24.66 -9.23 24.72
C TRP A 303 -25.16 -7.98 25.41
N LEU A 304 -26.44 -7.80 25.50
CA LEU A 304 -27.09 -6.64 26.09
C LEU A 304 -26.74 -6.49 27.60
N LEU A 305 -26.83 -7.57 28.35
CA LEU A 305 -26.47 -7.60 29.78
C LEU A 305 -24.96 -7.59 30.02
N GLY A 306 -24.15 -7.96 29.01
CA GLY A 306 -22.70 -7.93 29.11
C GLY A 306 -22.08 -6.55 28.86
N MET A 307 -22.89 -5.54 28.49
CA MET A 307 -22.42 -4.18 28.23
C MET A 307 -22.21 -3.42 29.57
N PRO A 308 -21.19 -2.56 29.61
CA PRO A 308 -20.90 -1.74 30.79
C PRO A 308 -21.79 -0.48 30.80
N TRP A 309 -23.04 -0.62 31.23
CA TRP A 309 -24.00 0.49 31.17
C TRP A 309 -23.69 1.62 32.17
N ALA A 310 -23.18 1.26 33.33
CA ALA A 310 -22.92 2.19 34.43
C ALA A 310 -21.47 2.20 34.93
N GLU A 311 -20.66 1.20 34.57
CA GLU A 311 -19.31 1.08 35.11
C GLU A 311 -18.36 2.15 34.52
N ILE A 312 -18.11 3.20 35.26
CA ILE A 312 -17.22 4.31 34.92
C ILE A 312 -15.99 4.25 35.83
N THR A 313 -14.82 4.49 35.26
CA THR A 313 -13.59 4.72 36.01
C THR A 313 -13.44 6.22 36.26
N GLU A 314 -13.14 6.61 37.51
CA GLU A 314 -12.82 8.00 37.82
C GLU A 314 -11.54 8.44 37.11
N ASP A 315 -11.62 9.56 36.43
CA ASP A 315 -10.49 10.12 35.68
C ASP A 315 -9.51 10.80 36.65
N ASN A 316 -8.24 10.45 36.48
CA ASN A 316 -7.16 11.09 37.18
C ASN A 316 -6.52 12.14 36.31
N PHE A 317 -6.82 13.42 36.54
CA PHE A 317 -6.27 14.55 35.80
C PHE A 317 -5.00 15.11 36.42
N ASP A 318 -4.21 14.34 37.17
CA ASP A 318 -2.92 14.76 37.69
C ASP A 318 -1.89 14.86 36.55
N LEU A 319 -1.67 16.09 36.09
CA LEU A 319 -0.76 16.38 34.96
C LEU A 319 0.70 16.01 35.28
N GLU A 320 1.15 16.22 36.55
CA GLU A 320 2.52 15.82 36.92
C GLU A 320 2.70 14.32 36.89
N LYS A 321 1.69 13.57 37.27
CA LYS A 321 1.70 12.11 37.19
C LYS A 321 1.66 11.64 35.72
N ALA A 322 0.86 12.31 34.88
CA ALA A 322 0.77 12.01 33.46
C ALA A 322 2.13 12.23 32.77
N GLU A 323 2.79 13.37 33.05
CA GLU A 323 4.12 13.67 32.55
C GLU A 323 5.15 12.62 32.98
N LYS A 324 5.18 12.26 34.25
CA LYS A 324 6.07 11.21 34.78
C LYS A 324 5.84 9.85 34.12
N VAL A 325 4.59 9.46 33.87
CA VAL A 325 4.26 8.20 33.20
C VAL A 325 4.73 8.21 31.73
N LEU A 326 4.48 9.33 31.03
CA LEU A 326 4.91 9.50 29.65
C LEU A 326 6.44 9.49 29.53
N ASP A 327 7.15 10.19 30.41
CA ASP A 327 8.62 10.25 30.42
C ASP A 327 9.26 8.93 30.79
N ALA A 328 8.70 8.21 31.76
CA ALA A 328 9.20 6.91 32.15
C ALA A 328 9.04 5.83 31.06
N ARG A 329 8.06 5.97 30.17
CA ARG A 329 7.76 4.97 29.13
C ARG A 329 8.19 5.35 27.73
N HIS A 330 8.41 6.63 27.47
CA HIS A 330 8.74 7.14 26.13
C HIS A 330 9.90 8.12 26.21
N TYR A 331 11.02 7.71 25.62
CA TYR A 331 12.17 8.59 25.50
C TYR A 331 12.02 9.53 24.31
N GLY A 332 12.35 10.81 24.50
CA GLY A 332 12.17 11.85 23.49
C GLY A 332 10.68 12.17 23.26
N LEU A 333 10.33 12.54 22.03
CA LEU A 333 8.96 12.90 21.65
C LEU A 333 8.39 14.11 22.42
N GLU A 334 9.25 15.08 22.83
CA GLU A 334 8.89 16.19 23.70
C GLU A 334 7.64 16.94 23.22
N LYS A 335 7.62 17.38 21.95
CA LYS A 335 6.47 18.07 21.34
C LYS A 335 5.17 17.25 21.38
N VAL A 336 5.30 15.93 21.24
CA VAL A 336 4.13 15.03 21.28
C VAL A 336 3.59 14.89 22.68
N LYS A 337 4.49 14.74 23.66
CA LYS A 337 4.12 14.70 25.09
C LYS A 337 3.50 16.01 25.54
N GLU A 338 4.12 17.15 25.21
CA GLU A 338 3.62 18.49 25.49
C GLU A 338 2.19 18.66 24.96
N ARG A 339 1.95 18.24 23.69
CA ARG A 339 0.62 18.34 23.09
C ARG A 339 -0.42 17.45 23.77
N ILE A 340 -0.01 16.27 24.23
CA ILE A 340 -0.88 15.39 25.03
C ILE A 340 -1.18 16.02 26.39
N ILE A 341 -0.20 16.58 27.06
CA ILE A 341 -0.39 17.25 28.36
C ILE A 341 -1.28 18.48 28.22
N GLU A 342 -1.13 19.29 27.15
CA GLU A 342 -2.03 20.40 26.84
C GLU A 342 -3.49 19.89 26.67
N TYR A 343 -3.69 18.80 25.92
CA TYR A 343 -5.00 18.19 25.74
C TYR A 343 -5.61 17.77 27.08
N LEU A 344 -4.82 17.12 27.95
CA LEU A 344 -5.26 16.70 29.29
C LEU A 344 -5.55 17.89 30.20
N ALA A 345 -4.78 18.96 30.08
CA ALA A 345 -5.00 20.20 30.86
C ALA A 345 -6.32 20.88 30.50
N VAL A 346 -6.65 20.93 29.19
CA VAL A 346 -7.95 21.44 28.73
C VAL A 346 -9.09 20.56 29.23
N ALA A 347 -8.94 19.22 29.19
CA ALA A 347 -9.93 18.30 29.70
C ALA A 347 -10.15 18.48 31.20
N GLN A 348 -9.11 18.71 31.99
CA GLN A 348 -9.16 19.03 33.40
C GLN A 348 -9.96 20.33 33.68
N GLN A 349 -9.70 21.39 32.91
CA GLN A 349 -10.37 22.68 33.04
C GLN A 349 -11.89 22.59 32.71
N VAL A 350 -12.24 21.83 31.69
CA VAL A 350 -13.63 21.67 31.24
C VAL A 350 -14.39 20.65 32.09
N GLY A 351 -13.69 19.80 32.85
CA GLY A 351 -14.28 18.71 33.64
C GLY A 351 -14.90 17.60 32.79
N LYS A 352 -14.71 17.59 31.50
CA LYS A 352 -15.16 16.57 30.55
C LYS A 352 -14.13 16.43 29.42
N MET A 353 -13.98 15.20 28.93
CA MET A 353 -13.13 14.89 27.76
C MET A 353 -13.83 15.30 26.46
N LYS A 354 -14.03 16.60 26.27
CA LYS A 354 -14.53 17.18 25.01
C LYS A 354 -13.37 17.85 24.26
N GLY A 355 -12.92 17.26 23.21
CA GLY A 355 -11.85 17.82 22.36
C GLY A 355 -11.77 17.09 21.02
N PRO A 356 -10.95 17.58 20.09
CA PRO A 356 -10.68 16.89 18.84
C PRO A 356 -10.08 15.52 19.12
N ILE A 357 -10.34 14.57 18.23
CA ILE A 357 -9.81 13.22 18.34
C ILE A 357 -8.33 13.24 18.02
N ILE A 358 -7.50 12.74 18.91
CA ILE A 358 -6.07 12.70 18.69
C ILE A 358 -5.72 11.59 17.70
N CYS A 359 -5.08 11.95 16.59
CA CYS A 359 -4.55 11.04 15.60
C CYS A 359 -3.01 11.07 15.57
N LEU A 360 -2.40 9.97 15.99
CA LEU A 360 -0.95 9.81 16.00
C LEU A 360 -0.49 9.29 14.62
N VAL A 361 0.18 10.13 13.85
CA VAL A 361 0.65 9.81 12.50
C VAL A 361 2.16 9.67 12.47
N GLY A 362 2.65 8.57 11.92
CA GLY A 362 4.09 8.36 11.78
C GLY A 362 4.47 6.95 11.34
N PRO A 363 5.75 6.71 11.07
CA PRO A 363 6.21 5.41 10.59
C PRO A 363 5.95 4.28 11.58
N PRO A 364 5.96 3.02 11.11
CA PRO A 364 5.75 1.88 11.98
C PRO A 364 6.88 1.76 13.03
N GLY A 365 6.51 1.38 14.25
CA GLY A 365 7.46 1.14 15.32
C GLY A 365 7.97 2.37 16.09
N VAL A 366 7.35 3.54 15.91
CA VAL A 366 7.68 4.76 16.68
C VAL A 366 6.90 4.89 17.99
N GLY A 367 6.14 3.88 18.38
CA GLY A 367 5.47 3.87 19.67
C GLY A 367 4.06 4.44 19.70
N LYS A 368 3.38 4.64 18.56
CA LYS A 368 1.99 5.18 18.52
C LYS A 368 1.03 4.47 19.45
N THR A 369 0.92 3.15 19.33
CA THR A 369 0.03 2.31 20.15
C THR A 369 0.44 2.29 21.62
N SER A 370 1.74 2.29 21.91
CA SER A 370 2.24 2.34 23.29
C SER A 370 2.00 3.70 23.95
N LEU A 371 2.07 4.79 23.18
CA LEU A 371 1.80 6.14 23.68
C LEU A 371 0.32 6.28 24.09
N ALA A 372 -0.62 5.84 23.25
CA ALA A 372 -2.04 5.82 23.60
C ALA A 372 -2.32 4.99 24.86
N ARG A 373 -1.62 3.86 25.03
CA ARG A 373 -1.72 3.06 26.25
C ARG A 373 -1.19 3.78 27.48
N SER A 374 -0.09 4.53 27.34
CA SER A 374 0.48 5.30 28.45
C SER A 374 -0.43 6.45 28.85
N VAL A 375 -1.14 7.08 27.91
CA VAL A 375 -2.18 8.07 28.18
C VAL A 375 -3.34 7.44 28.98
N ALA A 376 -3.82 6.27 28.57
CA ALA A 376 -4.86 5.57 29.31
C ALA A 376 -4.43 5.27 30.75
N GLU A 377 -3.18 4.82 30.94
CA GLU A 377 -2.62 4.55 32.26
C GLU A 377 -2.48 5.82 33.11
N ALA A 378 -2.04 6.92 32.52
CA ALA A 378 -1.92 8.21 33.19
C ALA A 378 -3.26 8.71 33.72
N LEU A 379 -4.31 8.56 32.92
CA LEU A 379 -5.70 8.90 33.29
C LEU A 379 -6.37 7.87 34.26
N GLY A 380 -5.78 6.71 34.45
CA GLY A 380 -6.40 5.59 35.16
C GLY A 380 -7.48 4.86 34.37
N ARG A 381 -7.67 5.20 33.06
CA ARG A 381 -8.67 4.58 32.19
C ARG A 381 -8.23 3.20 31.71
N LYS A 382 -9.18 2.33 31.48
CA LYS A 382 -8.93 1.06 30.83
C LYS A 382 -8.63 1.30 29.35
N PHE A 383 -7.77 0.46 28.78
CA PHE A 383 -7.34 0.57 27.39
C PHE A 383 -7.95 -0.54 26.51
N ALA A 384 -8.57 -0.14 25.42
CA ALA A 384 -9.04 -1.04 24.37
C ALA A 384 -8.36 -0.71 23.03
N HIS A 385 -8.10 -1.75 22.22
CA HIS A 385 -7.43 -1.62 20.92
C HIS A 385 -8.26 -2.29 19.84
N VAL A 386 -8.59 -1.54 18.80
CA VAL A 386 -9.32 -1.98 17.62
C VAL A 386 -8.47 -1.75 16.40
N SER A 387 -8.07 -2.81 15.72
CA SER A 387 -7.38 -2.70 14.43
C SER A 387 -8.40 -2.51 13.31
N LEU A 388 -8.22 -1.44 12.53
CA LEU A 388 -9.02 -1.13 11.35
C LEU A 388 -8.27 -1.43 10.04
N GLY A 389 -7.02 -1.92 10.14
CA GLY A 389 -6.23 -2.30 8.96
C GLY A 389 -6.86 -3.45 8.19
N GLY A 390 -7.30 -3.18 6.96
CA GLY A 390 -7.94 -4.17 6.09
C GLY A 390 -9.45 -4.31 6.23
N VAL A 391 -10.09 -3.51 7.07
CA VAL A 391 -11.56 -3.43 7.19
C VAL A 391 -12.12 -2.85 5.90
N ARG A 392 -13.17 -3.52 5.36
CA ARG A 392 -13.84 -3.16 4.10
C ARG A 392 -15.36 -3.12 4.23
N ASP A 393 -15.90 -3.59 5.35
CA ASP A 393 -17.32 -3.70 5.64
C ASP A 393 -17.66 -2.80 6.83
N GLU A 394 -18.63 -1.93 6.68
CA GLU A 394 -19.12 -1.07 7.77
C GLU A 394 -19.69 -1.89 8.93
N ALA A 395 -20.21 -3.08 8.66
CA ALA A 395 -20.74 -3.99 9.66
C ALA A 395 -19.66 -4.45 10.68
N GLU A 396 -18.38 -4.39 10.35
CA GLU A 396 -17.33 -4.62 11.34
C GLU A 396 -17.29 -3.52 12.41
N ILE A 397 -17.74 -2.30 12.12
CA ILE A 397 -17.80 -1.17 13.08
C ILE A 397 -19.14 -1.10 13.75
N ARG A 398 -20.25 -1.16 12.98
CA ARG A 398 -21.62 -0.98 13.43
C ARG A 398 -22.35 -2.28 13.78
N GLY A 399 -21.76 -3.45 13.52
CA GLY A 399 -22.41 -4.74 13.72
C GLY A 399 -23.28 -5.20 12.57
N HIS A 400 -23.57 -6.48 12.55
CA HIS A 400 -24.46 -7.10 11.58
C HIS A 400 -25.89 -7.17 12.16
N ARG A 401 -26.89 -6.99 11.32
CA ARG A 401 -28.27 -7.22 11.75
C ARG A 401 -28.44 -8.64 12.27
N ARG A 402 -29.07 -8.80 13.45
CA ARG A 402 -29.22 -10.08 14.18
C ARG A 402 -29.98 -11.18 13.43
N THR A 403 -30.65 -10.82 12.32
CA THR A 403 -31.36 -11.78 11.45
C THR A 403 -30.44 -12.70 10.67
N TYR A 404 -29.16 -12.35 10.54
CA TYR A 404 -28.19 -13.17 9.81
C TYR A 404 -27.55 -14.23 10.73
N ILE A 405 -27.37 -15.43 10.19
CA ILE A 405 -26.66 -16.50 10.91
C ILE A 405 -25.20 -16.09 11.14
N GLY A 406 -24.79 -16.08 12.42
CA GLY A 406 -23.44 -15.66 12.80
C GLY A 406 -23.27 -14.15 12.97
N ALA A 407 -24.37 -13.39 13.00
CA ALA A 407 -24.34 -11.96 13.31
C ALA A 407 -23.66 -11.68 14.66
N MET A 408 -22.87 -10.62 14.69
CA MET A 408 -22.20 -10.15 15.91
C MET A 408 -22.26 -8.63 15.99
N PRO A 409 -22.21 -8.04 17.19
CA PRO A 409 -22.04 -6.60 17.35
C PRO A 409 -20.75 -6.10 16.71
N GLY A 410 -20.70 -4.80 16.41
CA GLY A 410 -19.53 -4.14 15.90
C GLY A 410 -18.34 -4.14 16.87
N LYS A 411 -17.15 -3.88 16.33
CA LYS A 411 -15.89 -3.89 17.12
C LYS A 411 -15.89 -2.90 18.28
N VAL A 412 -16.62 -1.80 18.17
CA VAL A 412 -16.78 -0.81 19.27
C VAL A 412 -17.46 -1.47 20.46
N ILE A 413 -18.63 -2.00 20.26
CA ILE A 413 -19.42 -2.70 21.29
C ILE A 413 -18.68 -3.91 21.86
N GLN A 414 -18.05 -4.72 20.99
CA GLN A 414 -17.24 -5.85 21.44
C GLN A 414 -16.08 -5.41 22.37
N SER A 415 -15.47 -4.28 22.07
CA SER A 415 -14.35 -3.74 22.83
C SER A 415 -14.81 -3.21 24.18
N LEU A 416 -15.93 -2.50 24.24
CA LEU A 416 -16.54 -2.02 25.49
C LEU A 416 -16.90 -3.18 26.41
N ARG A 417 -17.58 -4.20 25.89
CA ARG A 417 -17.91 -5.43 26.65
C ARG A 417 -16.67 -6.13 27.18
N LYS A 418 -15.60 -6.24 26.37
CA LYS A 418 -14.35 -6.88 26.77
C LYS A 418 -13.65 -6.16 27.91
N VAL A 419 -13.65 -4.84 27.89
CA VAL A 419 -12.99 -3.99 28.88
C VAL A 419 -13.85 -3.82 30.14
N LYS A 420 -15.16 -4.05 30.02
CA LYS A 420 -16.14 -3.88 31.11
C LYS A 420 -16.04 -2.48 31.74
N ASN A 421 -16.10 -1.47 30.90
CA ASN A 421 -16.01 -0.09 31.33
C ASN A 421 -16.64 0.82 30.26
N LYS A 422 -17.42 1.83 30.70
CA LYS A 422 -18.14 2.75 29.80
C LYS A 422 -17.23 3.82 29.22
N ASN A 423 -16.21 4.28 29.97
CA ASN A 423 -15.32 5.36 29.61
C ASN A 423 -13.85 4.92 29.39
N PRO A 424 -13.55 3.86 28.61
CA PRO A 424 -12.18 3.47 28.34
C PRO A 424 -11.51 4.45 27.36
N LEU A 425 -10.18 4.33 27.22
CA LEU A 425 -9.51 4.83 26.03
C LEU A 425 -9.59 3.76 24.93
N LEU A 426 -10.25 4.08 23.83
CA LEU A 426 -10.38 3.22 22.65
C LEU A 426 -9.44 3.70 21.55
N LEU A 427 -8.49 2.85 21.18
CA LEU A 427 -7.53 3.13 20.12
C LEU A 427 -7.97 2.47 18.80
N PHE A 428 -8.25 3.26 17.79
CA PHE A 428 -8.41 2.82 16.40
C PHE A 428 -7.06 2.81 15.69
N ASP A 429 -6.53 1.64 15.43
CA ASP A 429 -5.19 1.47 14.85
C ASP A 429 -5.27 1.27 13.33
N GLU A 430 -4.35 1.91 12.60
CA GLU A 430 -4.20 1.80 11.16
C GLU A 430 -5.42 2.29 10.34
N ILE A 431 -5.99 3.47 10.70
CA ILE A 431 -7.13 4.06 9.98
C ILE A 431 -6.83 4.42 8.52
N ASP A 432 -5.57 4.60 8.17
CA ASP A 432 -5.08 4.85 6.81
C ASP A 432 -5.10 3.61 5.90
N LYS A 433 -5.40 2.44 6.46
CA LYS A 433 -5.48 1.17 5.73
C LYS A 433 -6.92 0.66 5.55
N MET A 434 -7.91 1.44 5.93
CA MET A 434 -9.30 1.18 5.58
C MET A 434 -9.47 1.38 4.07
N SER A 435 -10.29 0.57 3.44
CA SER A 435 -10.56 0.67 2.02
C SER A 435 -12.06 0.60 1.74
N TYR A 436 -12.51 1.36 0.76
CA TYR A 436 -13.87 1.26 0.25
C TYR A 436 -14.12 -0.14 -0.32
N GLY A 437 -15.27 -0.70 -0.03
CA GLY A 437 -15.69 -2.02 -0.51
C GLY A 437 -17.09 -2.00 -1.11
N VAL A 438 -17.44 -3.08 -1.77
CA VAL A 438 -18.82 -3.29 -2.31
C VAL A 438 -19.84 -3.40 -1.17
N MET A 439 -19.40 -3.62 0.06
CA MET A 439 -20.24 -3.84 1.25
C MET A 439 -20.34 -2.63 2.19
N GLY A 440 -20.11 -1.42 1.71
CA GLY A 440 -20.27 -0.21 2.49
C GLY A 440 -18.99 0.63 2.65
N ASP A 441 -19.11 1.72 3.41
CA ASP A 441 -18.03 2.65 3.71
C ASP A 441 -17.69 2.62 5.21
N PRO A 442 -16.63 1.89 5.62
CA PRO A 442 -16.21 1.87 7.01
C PRO A 442 -15.83 3.25 7.57
N ALA A 443 -15.40 4.18 6.71
CA ALA A 443 -15.04 5.53 7.13
C ALA A 443 -16.30 6.32 7.54
N ALA A 444 -17.40 6.15 6.82
CA ALA A 444 -18.68 6.76 7.18
C ALA A 444 -19.21 6.22 8.52
N ALA A 445 -19.11 4.90 8.74
CA ALA A 445 -19.47 4.29 10.03
C ALA A 445 -18.59 4.81 11.17
N LEU A 446 -17.30 5.01 10.91
CA LEU A 446 -16.38 5.54 11.91
C LEU A 446 -16.64 7.03 12.22
N LEU A 447 -17.12 7.81 11.24
CA LEU A 447 -17.50 9.21 11.45
C LEU A 447 -18.60 9.33 12.51
N GLU A 448 -19.61 8.48 12.46
CA GLU A 448 -20.69 8.49 13.45
C GLU A 448 -20.19 8.14 14.86
N VAL A 449 -19.31 7.15 14.98
CA VAL A 449 -18.68 6.80 16.27
C VAL A 449 -17.87 7.96 16.83
N LEU A 450 -17.18 8.70 15.98
CA LEU A 450 -16.25 9.74 16.37
C LEU A 450 -16.89 11.14 16.47
N ASP A 451 -18.11 11.31 15.99
CA ASP A 451 -18.80 12.60 16.03
C ASP A 451 -19.37 12.87 17.43
N PRO A 452 -18.91 13.91 18.14
CA PRO A 452 -19.42 14.24 19.47
C PRO A 452 -20.92 14.61 19.50
N GLU A 453 -21.50 14.97 18.34
CA GLU A 453 -22.93 15.28 18.22
C GLU A 453 -23.79 14.02 18.07
N GLN A 454 -23.22 12.91 17.63
CA GLN A 454 -23.93 11.66 17.35
C GLN A 454 -23.57 10.52 18.31
N ASN A 455 -22.41 10.56 18.94
CA ASN A 455 -21.88 9.45 19.74
C ASN A 455 -22.66 9.18 21.04
N HIS A 456 -23.49 10.11 21.52
CA HIS A 456 -24.36 9.92 22.68
C HIS A 456 -25.57 8.99 22.39
N THR A 457 -25.94 8.84 21.11
CA THR A 457 -27.01 7.97 20.61
C THR A 457 -26.48 6.92 19.64
N PHE A 458 -25.27 6.42 19.89
CA PHE A 458 -24.67 5.40 19.03
C PHE A 458 -25.49 4.12 19.03
N MET A 459 -25.92 3.67 17.84
CA MET A 459 -26.73 2.47 17.66
C MET A 459 -25.99 1.41 16.87
N ASP A 460 -25.67 0.30 17.53
CA ASP A 460 -25.14 -0.89 16.86
C ASP A 460 -26.27 -1.69 16.21
N HIS A 461 -26.08 -2.14 14.97
CA HIS A 461 -27.12 -2.86 14.21
C HIS A 461 -27.51 -4.23 14.80
N TYR A 462 -26.65 -4.80 15.66
CA TYR A 462 -26.96 -6.05 16.34
C TYR A 462 -27.74 -5.79 17.61
N LEU A 463 -27.34 -4.80 18.41
CA LEU A 463 -28.01 -4.48 19.67
C LEU A 463 -29.34 -3.76 19.45
N GLU A 464 -29.43 -2.92 18.39
CA GLU A 464 -30.66 -2.14 18.08
C GLU A 464 -31.18 -1.31 19.27
N VAL A 465 -30.30 -0.90 20.17
CA VAL A 465 -30.55 0.02 21.29
C VAL A 465 -29.45 1.07 21.32
N GLU A 466 -29.80 2.28 21.74
CA GLU A 466 -28.83 3.36 21.88
C GLU A 466 -27.88 3.09 23.05
N PHE A 467 -26.59 3.28 22.78
CA PHE A 467 -25.54 3.21 23.76
C PHE A 467 -24.69 4.48 23.74
N ASP A 468 -24.65 5.18 24.84
CA ASP A 468 -23.86 6.42 24.96
C ASP A 468 -22.37 6.12 25.07
N ILE A 469 -21.62 6.48 24.01
CA ILE A 469 -20.16 6.38 23.93
C ILE A 469 -19.47 7.73 24.04
N SER A 470 -20.16 8.79 24.47
CA SER A 470 -19.60 10.15 24.58
C SER A 470 -18.48 10.27 25.62
N ASP A 471 -18.45 9.39 26.59
CA ASP A 471 -17.43 9.35 27.64
C ASP A 471 -16.18 8.53 27.20
N VAL A 472 -16.25 7.86 26.06
CA VAL A 472 -15.10 7.10 25.50
C VAL A 472 -14.06 8.07 24.98
N LEU A 473 -12.82 7.89 25.36
CA LEU A 473 -11.70 8.66 24.81
C LEU A 473 -11.17 7.96 23.56
N PHE A 474 -11.41 8.57 22.41
CA PHE A 474 -10.98 8.02 21.13
C PHE A 474 -9.58 8.51 20.74
N PHE A 475 -8.71 7.57 20.43
CA PHE A 475 -7.42 7.82 19.80
C PHE A 475 -7.36 7.08 18.48
N CYS A 476 -6.67 7.68 17.51
CA CYS A 476 -6.45 7.07 16.20
C CYS A 476 -4.94 6.94 15.90
N THR A 477 -4.57 5.96 15.11
CA THR A 477 -3.22 5.91 14.54
C THR A 477 -3.26 5.74 13.02
N ALA A 478 -2.28 6.32 12.36
CA ALA A 478 -2.05 6.14 10.93
C ALA A 478 -0.55 6.07 10.64
N ASN A 479 -0.18 5.45 9.54
CA ASN A 479 1.20 5.48 9.07
C ASN A 479 1.41 6.61 8.05
N VAL A 480 0.43 6.87 7.20
CA VAL A 480 0.48 7.85 6.11
C VAL A 480 -0.71 8.79 6.20
N GLN A 481 -0.46 10.08 6.42
CA GLN A 481 -1.50 11.09 6.60
C GLN A 481 -2.41 11.26 5.36
N GLN A 482 -1.84 11.14 4.16
CA GLN A 482 -2.57 11.32 2.90
C GLN A 482 -3.66 10.27 2.68
N ASN A 483 -3.46 9.07 3.24
CA ASN A 483 -4.38 7.95 3.10
C ASN A 483 -5.53 7.98 4.13
N ILE A 484 -5.54 8.94 5.05
CA ILE A 484 -6.66 9.14 5.97
C ILE A 484 -7.81 9.77 5.18
N PRO A 485 -9.03 9.19 5.23
CA PRO A 485 -10.18 9.79 4.57
C PRO A 485 -10.39 11.26 4.96
N PRO A 486 -10.61 12.18 4.01
CA PRO A 486 -10.69 13.61 4.29
C PRO A 486 -11.71 13.97 5.38
N ALA A 487 -12.88 13.36 5.35
CA ALA A 487 -13.94 13.61 6.32
C ALA A 487 -13.55 13.26 7.77
N LEU A 488 -12.74 12.21 7.96
CA LEU A 488 -12.17 11.87 9.26
C LEU A 488 -11.08 12.84 9.68
N LYS A 489 -10.26 13.26 8.72
CA LYS A 489 -9.12 14.15 8.97
C LYS A 489 -9.55 15.50 9.54
N ASP A 490 -10.68 16.04 9.08
CA ASP A 490 -11.20 17.34 9.51
C ASP A 490 -11.67 17.32 10.99
N ARG A 491 -11.94 16.14 11.56
CA ARG A 491 -12.35 15.96 12.95
C ARG A 491 -11.20 15.59 13.89
N MET A 492 -9.99 15.41 13.33
CA MET A 492 -8.84 14.88 14.07
C MET A 492 -7.77 15.95 14.28
N GLU A 493 -7.22 15.99 15.46
CA GLU A 493 -5.98 16.66 15.74
C GLU A 493 -4.81 15.74 15.38
N ILE A 494 -4.07 16.09 14.35
CA ILE A 494 -2.98 15.27 13.83
C ILE A 494 -1.68 15.61 14.54
N ILE A 495 -1.19 14.66 15.32
CA ILE A 495 0.13 14.73 15.97
C ILE A 495 1.10 13.85 15.20
N ARG A 496 2.13 14.47 14.60
CA ARG A 496 3.13 13.76 13.82
C ARG A 496 4.25 13.23 14.69
N LEU A 497 4.50 11.94 14.62
CA LEU A 497 5.65 11.28 15.22
C LEU A 497 6.72 11.07 14.14
N SER A 498 7.88 11.67 14.34
CA SER A 498 9.07 11.43 13.52
C SER A 498 9.71 10.08 13.84
N GLY A 499 10.62 9.63 12.99
CA GLY A 499 11.49 8.51 13.31
C GLY A 499 12.48 8.84 14.42
N TYR A 500 12.99 7.80 15.06
CA TYR A 500 14.02 7.93 16.09
C TYR A 500 15.41 8.07 15.50
N THR A 501 16.23 8.92 16.11
CA THR A 501 17.66 9.00 15.87
C THR A 501 18.36 7.75 16.39
N GLU A 502 19.62 7.56 16.01
CA GLU A 502 20.42 6.42 16.49
C GLU A 502 20.59 6.46 18.03
N LEU A 503 20.79 7.66 18.59
CA LEU A 503 20.92 7.85 20.03
C LEU A 503 19.62 7.55 20.76
N GLU A 504 18.50 8.04 20.24
CA GLU A 504 17.16 7.70 20.77
C GLU A 504 16.90 6.19 20.70
N LYS A 505 17.23 5.54 19.58
CA LYS A 505 17.10 4.08 19.43
C LYS A 505 17.96 3.31 20.43
N GLU A 506 19.19 3.77 20.66
CA GLU A 506 20.08 3.15 21.63
C GLU A 506 19.53 3.26 23.06
N HIS A 507 19.05 4.45 23.41
CA HIS A 507 18.43 4.68 24.70
C HIS A 507 17.18 3.83 24.90
N ILE A 508 16.27 3.85 23.93
CA ILE A 508 15.04 3.02 23.93
C ILE A 508 15.41 1.53 24.01
N ALA A 509 16.45 1.10 23.29
CA ALA A 509 16.87 -0.29 23.33
C ALA A 509 17.34 -0.69 24.74
N ARG A 510 18.11 0.18 25.40
CA ARG A 510 18.69 -0.10 26.72
C ARG A 510 17.63 -0.07 27.83
N GLU A 511 16.79 0.97 27.86
CA GLU A 511 15.84 1.19 28.97
C GLU A 511 14.53 0.42 28.83
N HIS A 512 14.09 0.15 27.57
CA HIS A 512 12.78 -0.45 27.34
C HIS A 512 12.84 -1.81 26.63
N LEU A 513 13.56 -1.91 25.48
CA LEU A 513 13.48 -3.14 24.70
C LEU A 513 14.27 -4.29 25.33
N LEU A 514 15.45 -4.03 25.85
CA LEU A 514 16.27 -5.07 26.48
C LEU A 514 15.61 -5.66 27.72
N PRO A 515 15.14 -4.88 28.72
CA PRO A 515 14.45 -5.44 29.86
C PRO A 515 13.23 -6.29 29.47
N LYS A 516 12.43 -5.77 28.54
CA LYS A 516 11.25 -6.46 28.01
C LYS A 516 11.62 -7.78 27.35
N GLN A 517 12.59 -7.77 26.43
CA GLN A 517 12.98 -8.96 25.68
C GLN A 517 13.72 -9.98 26.53
N ILE A 518 14.45 -9.55 27.53
CA ILE A 518 15.09 -10.43 28.52
C ILE A 518 14.00 -11.19 29.30
N ALA A 519 12.99 -10.50 29.82
CA ALA A 519 11.88 -11.10 30.55
C ALA A 519 11.03 -12.04 29.66
N GLU A 520 10.63 -11.60 28.47
CA GLU A 520 9.83 -12.39 27.53
C GLU A 520 10.51 -13.69 27.07
N ASN A 521 11.84 -13.72 27.03
CA ASN A 521 12.62 -14.93 26.69
C ASN A 521 13.06 -15.76 27.91
N GLY A 522 12.48 -15.47 29.09
CA GLY A 522 12.76 -16.22 30.31
C GLY A 522 14.18 -16.05 30.86
N LEU A 523 14.83 -14.96 30.54
CA LEU A 523 16.17 -14.61 31.02
C LEU A 523 16.09 -13.59 32.14
N THR A 524 17.16 -13.50 32.92
CA THR A 524 17.36 -12.48 33.94
C THR A 524 18.52 -11.55 33.56
N SER A 525 18.49 -10.32 34.03
CA SER A 525 19.57 -9.34 33.82
C SER A 525 20.93 -9.81 34.36
N LYS A 526 20.95 -10.78 35.27
CA LYS A 526 22.19 -11.42 35.76
C LYS A 526 22.78 -12.39 34.72
N GLN A 527 21.93 -13.00 33.89
CA GLN A 527 22.35 -14.02 32.90
C GLN A 527 22.77 -13.42 31.55
N ILE A 528 22.29 -12.24 31.22
CA ILE A 528 22.62 -11.59 29.96
C ILE A 528 22.96 -10.11 30.17
N GLN A 529 23.97 -9.64 29.45
CA GLN A 529 24.34 -8.22 29.43
C GLN A 529 24.76 -7.82 28.01
N PHE A 530 24.16 -6.76 27.47
CA PHE A 530 24.59 -6.17 26.20
C PHE A 530 25.59 -5.05 26.43
N GLN A 531 26.66 -5.06 25.65
CA GLN A 531 27.58 -3.94 25.60
C GLN A 531 27.02 -2.83 24.74
N HIS A 532 27.33 -1.57 25.03
CA HIS A 532 26.91 -0.40 24.23
C HIS A 532 27.26 -0.59 22.73
N LYS A 533 28.52 -0.96 22.43
CA LYS A 533 28.96 -1.23 21.04
C LYS A 533 28.19 -2.35 20.36
N ALA A 534 27.63 -3.30 21.10
CA ALA A 534 26.80 -4.36 20.53
C ALA A 534 25.41 -3.85 20.13
N ILE A 535 24.80 -2.96 20.91
CA ILE A 535 23.52 -2.34 20.58
C ILE A 535 23.68 -1.47 19.33
N LEU A 536 24.68 -0.62 19.27
CA LEU A 536 24.98 0.20 18.09
C LEU A 536 25.24 -0.65 16.85
N ASN A 537 25.93 -1.79 17.00
CA ASN A 537 26.16 -2.70 15.89
C ASN A 537 24.85 -3.33 15.39
N ILE A 538 23.89 -3.62 16.27
CA ILE A 538 22.56 -4.11 15.87
C ILE A 538 21.82 -3.01 15.12
N ILE A 539 21.82 -1.79 15.64
CA ILE A 539 21.13 -0.64 15.03
C ILE A 539 21.68 -0.39 13.62
N ARG A 540 22.99 -0.29 13.46
CA ARG A 540 23.65 0.06 12.20
C ARG A 540 23.68 -1.08 11.19
N GLY A 541 24.05 -2.28 11.63
CA GLY A 541 24.34 -3.39 10.73
C GLY A 541 23.16 -4.32 10.44
N TYR A 542 22.10 -4.32 11.27
CA TYR A 542 21.02 -5.31 11.16
C TYR A 542 19.63 -4.70 11.03
N THR A 543 19.49 -3.37 11.26
CA THR A 543 18.21 -2.68 11.15
C THR A 543 18.29 -1.46 10.25
N ARG A 544 17.22 -1.20 9.48
CA ARG A 544 17.06 -0.01 8.65
C ARG A 544 15.60 0.36 8.69
N GLU A 545 15.24 1.15 9.69
CA GLU A 545 13.85 1.55 9.97
C GLU A 545 13.82 2.90 10.69
N ALA A 546 12.72 3.64 10.54
CA ALA A 546 12.51 4.87 11.29
C ALA A 546 12.20 4.60 12.77
N GLY A 547 11.44 3.55 13.08
CA GLY A 547 11.12 3.13 14.45
C GLY A 547 12.10 2.15 15.05
N VAL A 548 11.61 1.31 15.97
CA VAL A 548 12.40 0.32 16.72
C VAL A 548 11.85 -1.11 16.63
N ARG A 549 10.89 -1.39 15.71
CA ARG A 549 10.23 -2.70 15.63
C ARG A 549 11.14 -3.82 15.19
N ASN A 550 12.01 -3.59 14.20
CA ASN A 550 12.98 -4.57 13.75
C ASN A 550 14.15 -4.68 14.74
N LEU A 551 14.53 -3.55 15.38
CA LEU A 551 15.51 -3.54 16.46
C LEU A 551 15.07 -4.45 17.61
N GLU A 552 13.82 -4.36 18.04
CA GLU A 552 13.23 -5.26 19.03
C GLU A 552 13.31 -6.72 18.60
N ARG A 553 12.99 -7.03 17.33
CA ARG A 553 13.06 -8.39 16.78
C ARG A 553 14.47 -8.96 16.76
N GLU A 554 15.47 -8.16 16.38
CA GLU A 554 16.87 -8.62 16.36
C GLU A 554 17.44 -8.77 17.79
N ILE A 555 17.04 -7.89 18.72
CA ILE A 555 17.33 -8.05 20.16
C ILE A 555 16.71 -9.35 20.68
N ALA A 556 15.44 -9.59 20.41
CA ALA A 556 14.75 -10.83 20.79
C ALA A 556 15.44 -12.07 20.23
N LYS A 557 15.91 -12.01 18.98
CA LYS A 557 16.67 -13.09 18.36
C LYS A 557 18.01 -13.36 19.07
N ALA A 558 18.70 -12.29 19.48
CA ALA A 558 19.93 -12.41 20.25
C ALA A 558 19.64 -13.01 21.64
N CYS A 559 18.56 -12.58 22.32
CA CYS A 559 18.14 -13.16 23.60
C CYS A 559 17.82 -14.66 23.47
N ARG A 560 17.07 -15.08 22.43
CA ARG A 560 16.81 -16.51 22.18
C ARG A 560 18.07 -17.33 21.96
N LYS A 561 19.09 -16.78 21.28
CA LYS A 561 20.38 -17.45 21.09
C LYS A 561 21.12 -17.60 22.41
N VAL A 562 21.04 -16.61 23.28
CA VAL A 562 21.63 -16.69 24.65
C VAL A 562 20.90 -17.71 25.49
N ALA A 563 19.54 -17.69 25.51
CA ALA A 563 18.77 -18.71 26.22
C ALA A 563 19.12 -20.13 25.78
N THR A 564 19.25 -20.35 24.47
CA THR A 564 19.70 -21.65 23.92
C THR A 564 21.09 -22.04 24.39
N GLN A 565 22.01 -21.08 24.52
CA GLN A 565 23.38 -21.36 25.02
C GLN A 565 23.39 -21.73 26.50
N LEU A 566 22.60 -21.04 27.33
CA LEU A 566 22.49 -21.33 28.75
C LEU A 566 21.88 -22.69 29.02
N VAL A 567 20.85 -23.09 28.26
CA VAL A 567 20.22 -24.41 28.38
C VAL A 567 21.17 -25.52 27.92
N LYS A 568 21.93 -25.31 26.82
CA LYS A 568 22.83 -26.32 26.27
C LYS A 568 24.11 -26.46 27.09
N LYS A 569 24.56 -25.42 27.82
CA LYS A 569 25.82 -25.39 28.58
C LYS A 569 25.48 -25.10 30.04
N THR A 570 25.29 -26.13 30.83
CA THR A 570 24.94 -26.06 32.27
C THR A 570 25.91 -25.29 33.15
N ASN A 571 27.15 -25.07 32.68
CA ASN A 571 28.19 -24.34 33.44
C ASN A 571 28.26 -22.85 33.07
N LEU A 572 27.34 -22.33 32.28
CA LEU A 572 27.35 -20.94 31.81
C LEU A 572 26.33 -20.11 32.60
N ASN A 573 26.81 -19.26 33.51
CA ASN A 573 25.92 -18.46 34.36
C ASN A 573 25.61 -17.07 33.77
N LYS A 574 26.50 -16.54 32.91
CA LYS A 574 26.34 -15.19 32.33
C LYS A 574 26.91 -15.13 30.90
N VAL A 575 26.19 -14.47 30.01
CA VAL A 575 26.64 -14.20 28.65
C VAL A 575 26.68 -12.67 28.43
N VAL A 576 27.86 -12.16 28.10
CA VAL A 576 28.04 -10.76 27.68
C VAL A 576 27.96 -10.69 26.16
N VAL A 577 26.99 -10.00 25.63
CA VAL A 577 26.80 -9.82 24.18
C VAL A 577 27.70 -8.68 23.71
N THR A 578 28.77 -9.05 23.02
CA THR A 578 29.75 -8.15 22.40
C THR A 578 29.43 -8.02 20.89
N GLN A 579 30.06 -7.08 20.19
CA GLN A 579 29.93 -6.90 18.74
C GLN A 579 30.19 -8.22 17.98
N LYS A 580 31.28 -8.92 18.30
CA LYS A 580 31.61 -10.23 17.70
C LYS A 580 30.55 -11.30 17.96
N ARG A 581 29.89 -11.26 19.12
CA ARG A 581 28.78 -12.18 19.43
C ARG A 581 27.52 -11.83 18.69
N VAL A 582 27.24 -10.55 18.45
CA VAL A 582 26.14 -10.11 17.61
C VAL A 582 26.26 -10.72 16.21
N GLU A 583 27.43 -10.63 15.59
CA GLU A 583 27.70 -11.24 14.27
C GLU A 583 27.49 -12.75 14.28
N LYS A 584 27.91 -13.43 15.36
CA LYS A 584 27.68 -14.87 15.52
C LYS A 584 26.21 -15.24 15.71
N PHE A 585 25.39 -14.37 16.34
CA PHE A 585 24.00 -14.63 16.64
C PHE A 585 23.08 -14.25 15.49
N LEU A 586 23.35 -13.12 14.84
CA LEU A 586 22.51 -12.54 13.82
C LEU A 586 22.97 -12.84 12.38
N GLY A 587 24.25 -13.28 12.22
CA GLY A 587 24.87 -13.55 10.93
C GLY A 587 25.62 -12.35 10.38
N VAL A 588 25.87 -12.35 9.08
CA VAL A 588 26.54 -11.25 8.37
C VAL A 588 25.71 -9.99 8.44
N GLN A 589 26.35 -8.84 8.62
CA GLN A 589 25.69 -7.54 8.59
C GLN A 589 24.95 -7.36 7.27
N ARG A 590 23.68 -6.97 7.36
CA ARG A 590 22.80 -6.77 6.20
C ARG A 590 22.99 -5.39 5.58
N TYR A 591 23.35 -4.43 6.41
CA TYR A 591 23.53 -3.05 6.01
C TYR A 591 24.98 -2.66 6.31
N LYS A 592 25.62 -2.05 5.35
CA LYS A 592 26.87 -1.33 5.54
C LYS A 592 26.51 0.15 5.58
N ASP A 593 27.08 0.88 6.51
CA ASP A 593 26.96 2.34 6.48
C ASP A 593 27.48 2.82 5.12
N GLY A 594 26.62 3.49 4.36
CA GLY A 594 27.06 4.21 3.16
C GLY A 594 28.06 5.26 3.62
N LYS A 595 29.33 5.00 3.43
CA LYS A 595 30.35 6.03 3.57
C LYS A 595 30.25 6.94 2.36
N ALA A 596 30.48 8.22 2.56
CA ALA A 596 30.77 9.12 1.47
C ALA A 596 31.93 8.57 0.65
N GLU A 597 31.99 8.88 -0.63
CA GLU A 597 33.08 8.51 -1.53
C GLU A 597 34.45 8.78 -0.89
N GLU A 598 35.45 7.97 -1.19
CA GLU A 598 36.79 8.13 -0.58
C GLU A 598 37.57 9.29 -1.20
N GLN A 599 37.17 9.76 -2.40
CA GLN A 599 37.81 10.84 -3.14
C GLN A 599 36.75 11.80 -3.71
N ASN A 600 37.17 13.00 -4.05
CA ASN A 600 36.40 13.96 -4.81
C ASN A 600 36.25 13.48 -6.25
N GLU A 601 35.04 13.38 -6.76
CA GLU A 601 34.77 12.81 -8.08
C GLU A 601 34.03 13.80 -8.99
N ILE A 602 34.27 13.64 -10.31
CA ILE A 602 33.59 14.42 -11.33
C ILE A 602 32.25 13.76 -11.64
N GLY A 603 31.19 14.56 -11.71
CA GLY A 603 29.86 14.08 -12.03
C GLY A 603 29.15 13.30 -10.91
N THR A 604 29.82 13.09 -9.78
CA THR A 604 29.26 12.35 -8.63
C THR A 604 28.95 13.29 -7.49
N THR A 605 27.72 13.28 -7.00
CA THR A 605 27.25 14.17 -5.92
C THR A 605 26.51 13.38 -4.86
N CYS A 606 26.66 13.81 -3.60
CA CYS A 606 25.92 13.23 -2.49
C CYS A 606 24.70 14.06 -2.16
N GLY A 607 23.51 13.53 -2.40
CA GLY A 607 22.24 14.10 -1.97
C GLY A 607 21.74 13.46 -0.69
N LEU A 608 20.67 14.04 -0.13
CA LEU A 608 20.00 13.55 1.06
C LEU A 608 18.55 13.22 0.73
N ALA A 609 18.19 11.95 0.92
CA ALA A 609 16.84 11.44 0.74
C ALA A 609 16.19 11.11 2.09
N TRP A 610 14.87 11.23 2.13
CA TRP A 610 14.04 10.73 3.22
C TRP A 610 13.19 9.58 2.72
N THR A 611 13.15 8.49 3.49
CA THR A 611 12.34 7.31 3.22
C THR A 611 11.57 6.91 4.49
N GLN A 612 10.60 6.01 4.35
CA GLN A 612 9.91 5.45 5.53
C GLN A 612 10.87 4.73 6.49
N ALA A 613 12.06 4.35 6.04
CA ALA A 613 13.10 3.74 6.85
C ALA A 613 13.99 4.79 7.56
N GLY A 614 13.84 6.06 7.26
CA GLY A 614 14.64 7.17 7.76
C GLY A 614 15.39 7.91 6.66
N GLY A 615 16.36 8.72 7.03
CA GLY A 615 17.21 9.44 6.08
C GLY A 615 18.31 8.56 5.50
N GLU A 616 18.66 8.79 4.25
CA GLU A 616 19.69 8.07 3.48
C GLU A 616 20.55 9.02 2.65
N LEU A 617 21.80 8.64 2.42
CA LEU A 617 22.64 9.29 1.41
C LEU A 617 22.18 8.82 0.02
N LEU A 618 22.00 9.75 -0.87
CA LEU A 618 21.58 9.53 -2.25
C LEU A 618 22.72 9.95 -3.18
N VAL A 619 23.56 9.00 -3.55
CA VAL A 619 24.59 9.27 -4.56
C VAL A 619 23.92 9.46 -5.93
N THR A 620 24.31 10.48 -6.65
CA THR A 620 23.86 10.77 -8.01
C THR A 620 25.08 10.84 -8.90
N GLU A 621 25.10 10.04 -9.93
CA GLU A 621 26.18 9.92 -10.92
C GLU A 621 25.70 10.45 -12.27
N VAL A 622 26.46 11.33 -12.87
CA VAL A 622 26.20 11.87 -14.21
C VAL A 622 27.39 11.58 -15.12
N ASN A 623 27.11 10.88 -16.20
CA ASN A 623 28.06 10.64 -17.26
C ASN A 623 27.60 11.35 -18.52
N ILE A 624 28.56 11.94 -19.23
CA ILE A 624 28.37 12.57 -20.53
C ILE A 624 29.12 11.78 -21.61
N MET A 625 28.43 11.56 -22.72
CA MET A 625 28.96 10.75 -23.82
C MET A 625 28.72 11.46 -25.16
N LYS A 626 29.54 11.23 -26.16
CA LYS A 626 29.26 11.71 -27.50
C LYS A 626 27.91 11.11 -27.99
N GLY A 627 27.00 11.96 -28.43
CA GLY A 627 25.65 11.53 -28.77
C GLY A 627 24.85 12.57 -29.56
N THR A 628 23.55 12.64 -29.32
CA THR A 628 22.57 13.45 -30.06
C THR A 628 21.69 14.30 -29.11
N GLY A 629 22.17 14.62 -27.91
CA GLY A 629 21.47 15.45 -26.94
C GLY A 629 20.42 14.68 -26.10
N LYS A 630 20.47 13.34 -26.09
CA LYS A 630 19.49 12.52 -25.36
C LYS A 630 19.77 12.47 -23.88
N LEU A 631 18.69 12.59 -23.08
CA LEU A 631 18.72 12.37 -21.63
C LEU A 631 18.28 10.94 -21.31
N GLN A 632 19.17 10.17 -20.65
CA GLN A 632 18.89 8.85 -20.13
C GLN A 632 18.84 8.89 -18.61
N LEU A 633 17.77 8.34 -18.02
CA LEU A 633 17.57 8.31 -16.57
C LEU A 633 17.47 6.85 -16.11
N THR A 634 18.29 6.46 -15.12
CA THR A 634 18.26 5.11 -14.56
C THR A 634 18.32 5.12 -13.02
N GLY A 635 17.86 4.04 -12.35
CA GLY A 635 17.85 3.91 -10.90
C GLY A 635 16.46 3.77 -10.26
N LYS A 636 15.43 3.35 -11.02
CA LYS A 636 14.02 3.29 -10.59
C LYS A 636 13.52 4.62 -10.05
N LEU A 637 13.68 5.68 -10.83
CA LEU A 637 13.21 7.00 -10.51
C LEU A 637 11.70 7.09 -10.76
N GLY A 638 10.95 7.62 -9.80
CA GLY A 638 9.55 7.98 -9.95
C GLY A 638 9.38 9.22 -10.84
N ASP A 639 8.14 9.57 -11.16
CA ASP A 639 7.88 10.62 -12.15
C ASP A 639 8.28 12.00 -11.66
N VAL A 640 8.04 12.32 -10.38
CA VAL A 640 8.46 13.60 -9.77
C VAL A 640 9.99 13.77 -9.82
N MET A 641 10.73 12.69 -9.61
CA MET A 641 12.20 12.74 -9.67
C MET A 641 12.71 12.86 -11.09
N LYS A 642 12.02 12.29 -12.09
CA LYS A 642 12.33 12.48 -13.52
C LYS A 642 12.09 13.93 -13.95
N GLU A 643 10.96 14.51 -13.54
CA GLU A 643 10.68 15.95 -13.77
C GLU A 643 11.73 16.84 -13.11
N SER A 644 12.16 16.53 -11.90
CA SER A 644 13.22 17.25 -11.21
C SER A 644 14.56 17.19 -11.97
N ALA A 645 14.87 16.03 -12.55
CA ALA A 645 16.07 15.87 -13.39
C ALA A 645 15.97 16.69 -14.69
N GLN A 646 14.80 16.74 -15.31
CA GLN A 646 14.56 17.57 -16.50
C GLN A 646 14.65 19.06 -16.18
N ALA A 647 14.10 19.48 -15.04
CA ALA A 647 14.20 20.88 -14.57
C ALA A 647 15.65 21.28 -14.30
N ALA A 648 16.43 20.41 -13.65
CA ALA A 648 17.85 20.62 -13.40
C ALA A 648 18.64 20.76 -14.73
N LEU A 649 18.40 19.88 -15.69
CA LEU A 649 19.04 19.96 -17.00
C LEU A 649 18.64 21.23 -17.76
N SER A 650 17.38 21.62 -17.71
CA SER A 650 16.89 22.85 -18.35
C SER A 650 17.55 24.10 -17.75
N TYR A 651 17.74 24.14 -16.42
CA TYR A 651 18.47 25.20 -15.75
C TYR A 651 19.93 25.26 -16.23
N VAL A 652 20.63 24.11 -16.25
CA VAL A 652 22.03 24.04 -16.68
C VAL A 652 22.17 24.47 -18.13
N ARG A 653 21.30 24.02 -19.02
CA ARG A 653 21.29 24.44 -20.43
C ARG A 653 21.09 25.94 -20.61
N LYS A 654 20.11 26.50 -19.87
CA LYS A 654 19.80 27.94 -19.94
C LYS A 654 20.97 28.82 -19.50
N ASN A 655 21.71 28.38 -18.47
CA ASN A 655 22.81 29.15 -17.90
C ASN A 655 24.20 28.60 -18.31
N ALA A 656 24.28 27.86 -19.40
CA ALA A 656 25.46 27.13 -19.84
C ALA A 656 26.72 28.01 -19.85
N ASN A 657 26.66 29.14 -20.52
CA ASN A 657 27.79 30.07 -20.67
C ASN A 657 28.31 30.62 -19.33
N GLN A 658 27.38 30.93 -18.40
CA GLN A 658 27.75 31.37 -17.05
C GLN A 658 28.39 30.26 -16.24
N LEU A 659 27.98 29.01 -16.50
CA LEU A 659 28.48 27.81 -15.86
C LEU A 659 29.72 27.21 -16.54
N GLY A 660 30.34 27.93 -17.48
CA GLY A 660 31.54 27.49 -18.19
C GLY A 660 31.30 26.36 -19.20
N ILE A 661 30.09 26.25 -19.73
CA ILE A 661 29.71 25.21 -20.68
C ILE A 661 29.28 25.86 -21.99
N TYR A 662 29.88 25.42 -23.13
CA TYR A 662 29.44 25.88 -24.45
C TYR A 662 28.06 25.30 -24.78
N SER A 663 27.16 26.13 -25.29
CA SER A 663 25.78 25.72 -25.64
C SER A 663 25.73 24.58 -26.67
N SER A 664 26.67 24.58 -27.61
CA SER A 664 26.79 23.53 -28.64
C SER A 664 27.12 22.13 -28.12
N VAL A 665 27.67 22.02 -26.92
CA VAL A 665 27.98 20.71 -26.28
C VAL A 665 26.73 19.88 -26.05
N PHE A 666 25.58 20.51 -25.71
CA PHE A 666 24.36 19.80 -25.42
C PHE A 666 23.72 19.11 -26.63
N GLU A 667 24.01 19.54 -27.84
CA GLU A 667 23.49 18.95 -29.09
C GLU A 667 24.25 17.67 -29.49
N ASN A 668 25.53 17.62 -29.13
CA ASN A 668 26.45 16.57 -29.53
C ASN A 668 26.76 15.58 -28.39
N THR A 669 26.04 15.68 -27.24
CA THR A 669 26.40 14.92 -26.06
C THR A 669 25.14 14.29 -25.42
N ASP A 670 25.12 12.96 -25.33
CA ASP A 670 24.10 12.26 -24.55
C ASP A 670 24.47 12.30 -23.06
N ILE A 671 23.44 12.50 -22.25
CA ILE A 671 23.56 12.65 -20.79
C ILE A 671 22.92 11.44 -20.13
N HIS A 672 23.68 10.73 -19.29
CA HIS A 672 23.15 9.63 -18.50
C HIS A 672 23.22 10.00 -17.02
N ILE A 673 22.04 10.11 -16.38
CA ILE A 673 21.92 10.31 -14.94
C ILE A 673 21.54 8.97 -14.32
N HIS A 674 22.38 8.50 -13.41
CA HIS A 674 22.18 7.27 -12.66
C HIS A 674 22.10 7.56 -11.17
N VAL A 675 21.09 6.97 -10.52
CA VAL A 675 20.99 6.99 -9.06
C VAL A 675 21.04 5.55 -8.55
N PRO A 676 22.20 5.11 -8.00
CA PRO A 676 22.44 3.75 -7.56
C PRO A 676 21.38 3.20 -6.58
N ALA A 677 21.48 1.90 -6.25
CA ALA A 677 20.49 1.16 -5.46
C ALA A 677 19.12 1.00 -6.15
N GLY A 678 19.12 0.51 -7.40
CA GLY A 678 17.92 0.27 -8.22
C GLY A 678 16.88 -0.70 -7.63
N ALA A 679 17.14 -1.34 -6.50
CA ALA A 679 16.17 -2.17 -5.80
C ALA A 679 15.09 -1.34 -5.06
N VAL A 680 15.40 -0.08 -4.70
CA VAL A 680 14.53 0.82 -3.94
C VAL A 680 13.97 1.88 -4.88
N PRO A 681 12.64 2.01 -5.05
CA PRO A 681 12.04 3.11 -5.77
C PRO A 681 12.40 4.45 -5.11
N LYS A 682 12.72 5.45 -5.92
CA LYS A 682 13.06 6.80 -5.46
C LYS A 682 12.17 7.79 -6.15
N ASP A 683 11.49 8.61 -5.37
CA ASP A 683 10.63 9.66 -5.90
C ASP A 683 10.67 10.89 -5.01
N GLY A 684 10.57 12.07 -5.62
CA GLY A 684 10.54 13.35 -4.95
C GLY A 684 11.42 14.42 -5.60
N PRO A 685 11.05 15.70 -5.42
CA PRO A 685 11.71 16.83 -6.08
C PRO A 685 13.03 17.22 -5.42
N SER A 686 13.34 16.76 -4.21
CA SER A 686 14.45 17.23 -3.38
C SER A 686 15.85 16.83 -3.87
N ALA A 687 15.95 16.07 -4.94
CA ALA A 687 17.21 15.72 -5.61
C ALA A 687 17.62 16.73 -6.69
N GLY A 688 16.81 17.72 -7.01
CA GLY A 688 17.05 18.65 -8.11
C GLY A 688 18.37 19.39 -8.00
N VAL A 689 18.69 19.88 -6.81
CA VAL A 689 19.97 20.56 -6.52
C VAL A 689 21.15 19.60 -6.71
N THR A 690 21.03 18.38 -6.23
CA THR A 690 22.06 17.34 -6.36
C THR A 690 22.33 17.01 -7.83
N ILE A 691 21.27 16.81 -8.62
CA ILE A 691 21.35 16.49 -10.04
C ILE A 691 21.97 17.66 -10.81
N ALA A 692 21.55 18.91 -10.52
CA ALA A 692 22.12 20.11 -11.15
C ALA A 692 23.62 20.24 -10.89
N THR A 693 24.04 20.00 -9.64
CA THR A 693 25.46 20.05 -9.26
C THR A 693 26.28 18.95 -9.96
N SER A 694 25.73 17.72 -10.04
CA SER A 694 26.37 16.62 -10.78
C SER A 694 26.49 16.92 -12.27
N LEU A 695 25.47 17.55 -12.88
CA LEU A 695 25.51 17.97 -14.28
C LEU A 695 26.59 19.02 -14.51
N VAL A 696 26.64 20.08 -13.69
CA VAL A 696 27.67 21.12 -13.83
C VAL A 696 29.07 20.51 -13.65
N SER A 697 29.28 19.68 -12.64
CA SER A 697 30.54 18.98 -12.43
C SER A 697 30.96 18.13 -13.62
N ALA A 698 30.05 17.34 -14.20
CA ALA A 698 30.30 16.48 -15.34
C ALA A 698 30.69 17.29 -16.59
N PHE A 699 29.96 18.37 -16.89
CA PHE A 699 30.24 19.20 -18.07
C PHE A 699 31.50 20.06 -17.95
N THR A 700 31.80 20.54 -16.74
CA THR A 700 33.00 21.37 -16.49
C THR A 700 34.22 20.57 -16.10
N SER A 701 34.08 19.25 -15.87
CA SER A 701 35.14 18.39 -15.35
C SER A 701 35.71 18.87 -14.00
N ILE A 702 34.94 19.59 -13.21
CA ILE A 702 35.34 20.07 -11.89
C ILE A 702 34.82 19.07 -10.83
N PRO A 703 35.72 18.51 -9.99
CA PRO A 703 35.30 17.55 -8.97
C PRO A 703 34.37 18.15 -7.93
N VAL A 704 33.44 17.35 -7.43
CA VAL A 704 32.59 17.68 -6.29
C VAL A 704 33.26 17.23 -4.99
N ARG A 705 33.21 18.04 -3.98
CA ARG A 705 33.72 17.71 -2.66
C ARG A 705 32.95 16.55 -2.03
N ARG A 706 33.65 15.51 -1.62
CA ARG A 706 33.11 14.27 -1.01
C ARG A 706 32.46 14.48 0.37
N ASP A 707 32.93 15.49 1.09
CA ASP A 707 32.47 15.82 2.45
C ASP A 707 31.24 16.70 2.49
N VAL A 708 30.66 16.99 1.31
CA VAL A 708 29.48 17.82 1.12
C VAL A 708 28.28 16.98 0.73
N ALA A 709 27.16 17.24 1.38
CA ALA A 709 25.87 16.72 0.93
C ALA A 709 24.85 17.85 0.76
N MET A 710 23.86 17.62 -0.07
CA MET A 710 22.89 18.65 -0.40
C MET A 710 21.48 18.12 -0.52
N THR A 711 20.51 19.00 -0.34
CA THR A 711 19.11 18.68 -0.60
C THR A 711 18.35 19.96 -0.95
N GLY A 712 17.48 19.89 -1.92
CA GLY A 712 16.67 21.02 -2.37
C GLY A 712 15.96 20.71 -3.66
N GLU A 713 14.77 21.25 -3.82
CA GLU A 713 14.08 21.29 -5.10
C GLU A 713 14.61 22.48 -5.90
N ILE A 714 14.90 22.29 -7.18
CA ILE A 714 15.39 23.34 -8.06
C ILE A 714 14.26 23.86 -8.96
N THR A 715 14.18 25.17 -9.10
CA THR A 715 13.31 25.80 -10.10
C THR A 715 14.07 26.08 -11.41
N LEU A 716 13.35 26.31 -12.50
CA LEU A 716 13.93 26.74 -13.79
C LEU A 716 14.71 28.07 -13.72
N ARG A 717 14.57 28.82 -12.61
CA ARG A 717 15.31 30.07 -12.34
C ARG A 717 16.54 29.84 -11.46
N GLY A 718 16.76 28.59 -11.00
CA GLY A 718 17.88 28.27 -10.12
C GLY A 718 17.61 28.50 -8.62
N ASN A 719 16.39 28.88 -8.22
CA ASN A 719 16.05 29.01 -6.81
C ASN A 719 15.90 27.65 -6.16
N VAL A 720 16.32 27.54 -4.91
CA VAL A 720 16.23 26.35 -4.10
C VAL A 720 15.01 26.42 -3.19
N LEU A 721 14.05 25.49 -3.38
CA LEU A 721 12.80 25.45 -2.64
C LEU A 721 12.89 24.51 -1.43
N ALA A 722 12.00 24.73 -0.46
CA ALA A 722 11.92 23.98 0.78
C ALA A 722 11.60 22.49 0.57
N ILE A 723 12.14 21.66 1.49
CA ILE A 723 11.99 20.20 1.48
C ILE A 723 11.42 19.69 2.80
N GLY A 724 10.93 18.46 2.80
CA GLY A 724 10.53 17.75 4.00
C GLY A 724 11.62 16.82 4.55
N GLY A 725 11.44 16.39 5.82
CA GLY A 725 12.30 15.39 6.47
C GLY A 725 13.70 15.87 6.77
N LEU A 726 13.87 17.14 7.19
CA LEU A 726 15.19 17.72 7.43
C LEU A 726 15.96 17.00 8.54
N LYS A 727 15.30 16.68 9.67
CA LYS A 727 15.91 15.95 10.80
C LYS A 727 16.52 14.62 10.35
N GLU A 728 15.77 13.84 9.59
CA GLU A 728 16.21 12.54 9.09
C GLU A 728 17.34 12.67 8.07
N LYS A 729 17.29 13.68 7.21
CA LYS A 729 18.33 13.98 6.22
C LYS A 729 19.65 14.37 6.88
N LEU A 730 19.62 15.25 7.87
CA LEU A 730 20.82 15.64 8.63
C LEU A 730 21.42 14.47 9.42
N LEU A 731 20.54 13.61 9.97
CA LEU A 731 21.01 12.39 10.62
C LEU A 731 21.71 11.44 9.63
N ALA A 732 21.21 11.34 8.38
CA ALA A 732 21.88 10.55 7.36
C ALA A 732 23.24 11.12 6.99
N ALA A 733 23.34 12.45 6.84
CA ALA A 733 24.61 13.13 6.61
C ALA A 733 25.63 12.84 7.71
N LYS A 734 25.22 12.96 8.98
CA LYS A 734 26.07 12.64 10.12
C LYS A 734 26.56 11.19 10.13
N ARG A 735 25.67 10.23 9.86
CA ARG A 735 26.05 8.80 9.74
C ARG A 735 27.03 8.55 8.60
N GLY A 736 26.84 9.25 7.47
CA GLY A 736 27.71 9.17 6.30
C GLY A 736 29.04 9.89 6.43
N ILE A 737 29.34 10.48 7.60
CA ILE A 737 30.58 11.24 7.86
C ILE A 737 30.71 12.47 6.93
N ILE A 738 29.58 13.07 6.54
CA ILE A 738 29.55 14.34 5.84
C ILE A 738 29.84 15.46 6.85
N SER A 739 30.68 16.42 6.46
CA SER A 739 31.01 17.57 7.29
C SER A 739 30.12 18.78 7.00
N THR A 740 29.73 18.95 5.73
CA THR A 740 29.05 20.14 5.25
C THR A 740 27.73 19.74 4.60
N VAL A 741 26.63 20.38 5.00
CA VAL A 741 25.30 20.09 4.44
C VAL A 741 24.64 21.38 3.95
N MET A 742 24.21 21.39 2.69
CA MET A 742 23.44 22.48 2.13
C MET A 742 21.96 22.19 2.18
N ILE A 743 21.20 23.12 2.73
CA ILE A 743 19.75 23.04 2.87
C ILE A 743 19.09 24.28 2.28
N PRO A 744 17.84 24.21 1.83
CA PRO A 744 17.11 25.40 1.39
C PRO A 744 16.99 26.42 2.54
N GLN A 745 17.14 27.69 2.26
CA GLN A 745 17.02 28.75 3.29
C GLN A 745 15.67 28.70 4.02
N ASN A 746 14.59 28.39 3.31
CA ASN A 746 13.26 28.29 3.91
C ASN A 746 13.15 27.14 4.96
N ASN A 747 14.11 26.24 5.00
CA ASN A 747 14.22 25.19 6.02
C ASN A 747 15.09 25.58 7.21
N GLU A 748 15.70 26.77 7.24
CA GLU A 748 16.50 27.22 8.38
C GLU A 748 15.68 27.22 9.68
N LYS A 749 14.41 27.63 9.62
CA LYS A 749 13.48 27.56 10.75
C LYS A 749 13.30 26.13 11.31
N ASN A 750 13.45 25.12 10.49
CA ASN A 750 13.32 23.72 10.92
C ASN A 750 14.56 23.21 11.66
N LEU A 751 15.68 23.95 11.67
CA LEU A 751 16.86 23.59 12.46
C LEU A 751 16.57 23.60 13.97
N SER A 752 15.65 24.45 14.42
CA SER A 752 15.19 24.47 15.81
C SER A 752 14.53 23.17 16.28
N GLU A 753 14.09 22.33 15.33
CA GLU A 753 13.48 21.03 15.60
C GLU A 753 14.51 19.88 15.62
N VAL A 754 15.75 20.18 15.21
CA VAL A 754 16.82 19.19 15.13
C VAL A 754 17.63 19.23 16.43
N PRO A 755 17.80 18.10 17.14
CA PRO A 755 18.61 18.05 18.35
C PRO A 755 20.04 18.55 18.12
N ASP A 756 20.56 19.31 19.05
CA ASP A 756 21.93 19.86 19.01
C ASP A 756 23.01 18.79 18.80
N GLU A 757 22.76 17.60 19.31
CA GLU A 757 23.65 16.46 19.14
C GLU A 757 23.83 16.05 17.66
N ILE A 758 22.81 16.25 16.81
CA ILE A 758 22.90 16.00 15.38
C ILE A 758 23.69 17.11 14.70
N LEU A 759 23.42 18.35 15.06
CA LEU A 759 24.08 19.53 14.49
C LEU A 759 25.55 19.63 14.89
N LYS A 760 25.92 19.10 16.06
CA LYS A 760 27.30 19.10 16.53
C LYS A 760 28.21 18.34 15.59
N GLY A 761 29.10 19.10 14.92
CA GLY A 761 30.06 18.55 13.93
C GLY A 761 29.52 18.47 12.50
N LEU A 762 28.36 19.09 12.23
CA LEU A 762 27.85 19.36 10.89
C LEU A 762 27.85 20.87 10.66
N GLU A 763 28.42 21.31 9.57
CA GLU A 763 28.33 22.68 9.10
C GLU A 763 27.13 22.78 8.14
N VAL A 764 26.07 23.47 8.59
CA VAL A 764 24.82 23.57 7.82
C VAL A 764 24.76 24.91 7.13
N HIS A 765 24.68 24.90 5.81
CA HIS A 765 24.61 26.12 4.97
C HIS A 765 23.20 26.27 4.39
N PRO A 766 22.40 27.24 4.87
CA PRO A 766 21.16 27.63 4.20
C PRO A 766 21.47 28.35 2.88
N VAL A 767 20.89 27.86 1.77
CA VAL A 767 21.13 28.36 0.41
C VAL A 767 19.83 28.79 -0.26
N LYS A 768 19.90 29.86 -1.07
CA LYS A 768 18.77 30.40 -1.86
C LYS A 768 18.79 29.96 -3.30
N SER A 769 19.98 29.80 -3.84
CA SER A 769 20.18 29.52 -5.27
C SER A 769 21.20 28.41 -5.48
N ILE A 770 21.14 27.79 -6.65
CA ILE A 770 22.09 26.76 -7.06
C ILE A 770 23.53 27.33 -7.16
N GLU A 771 23.69 28.61 -7.43
CA GLU A 771 25.01 29.25 -7.50
C GLU A 771 25.71 29.23 -6.14
N GLU A 772 24.97 29.45 -5.04
CA GLU A 772 25.48 29.32 -3.69
C GLU A 772 25.88 27.87 -3.38
N VAL A 773 25.12 26.91 -3.88
CA VAL A 773 25.43 25.48 -3.76
C VAL A 773 26.75 25.15 -4.49
N LEU A 774 26.90 25.59 -5.72
CA LEU A 774 28.09 25.32 -6.51
C LEU A 774 29.38 25.90 -5.88
N LYS A 775 29.27 27.07 -5.20
CA LYS A 775 30.40 27.68 -4.48
C LYS A 775 30.94 26.82 -3.36
N VAL A 776 30.10 26.05 -2.72
CA VAL A 776 30.47 25.20 -1.59
C VAL A 776 30.80 23.77 -2.05
N ALA A 777 30.06 23.26 -3.04
CA ALA A 777 30.13 21.87 -3.47
C ALA A 777 31.29 21.57 -4.41
N LEU A 778 31.66 22.50 -5.28
CA LEU A 778 32.73 22.30 -6.26
C LEU A 778 34.10 22.71 -5.69
N GLU A 779 35.17 22.05 -6.11
CA GLU A 779 36.53 22.43 -5.73
C GLU A 779 36.94 23.81 -6.27
N GLN A 780 36.41 24.16 -7.43
CA GLN A 780 36.60 25.47 -8.07
C GLN A 780 35.30 25.91 -8.74
N LEU A 781 35.09 27.22 -8.81
CA LEU A 781 33.96 27.74 -9.56
C LEU A 781 34.21 27.64 -11.06
N PRO A 782 33.19 27.27 -11.84
CA PRO A 782 33.31 27.32 -13.30
C PRO A 782 33.58 28.76 -13.76
N THR A 783 34.47 28.90 -14.72
CA THR A 783 34.72 30.19 -15.38
C THR A 783 33.74 30.36 -16.54
N SER A 784 33.03 31.47 -16.59
CA SER A 784 32.09 31.74 -17.67
C SER A 784 32.79 31.70 -19.06
N VAL A 785 32.11 31.13 -20.02
CA VAL A 785 32.56 31.07 -21.43
C VAL A 785 31.59 31.86 -22.30
N ILE A 786 32.07 32.31 -23.44
CA ILE A 786 31.27 32.95 -24.49
C ILE A 786 31.21 31.97 -25.65
N ASP A 787 30.01 31.62 -26.11
CA ASP A 787 29.87 30.79 -27.31
C ASP A 787 30.57 31.47 -28.48
N PRO A 788 31.29 30.71 -29.32
CA PRO A 788 31.88 31.26 -30.57
C PRO A 788 30.71 31.85 -31.38
N VAL A 789 30.90 33.10 -31.81
CA VAL A 789 29.95 33.71 -32.73
C VAL A 789 30.01 32.91 -34.02
N ASP A 790 28.89 32.36 -34.47
CA ASP A 790 28.79 31.69 -35.77
C ASP A 790 28.99 32.76 -36.86
N GLU A 791 30.21 32.90 -37.34
CA GLU A 791 30.54 33.81 -38.48
C GLU A 791 29.76 33.48 -39.78
N THR A 792 29.02 32.34 -39.79
CA THR A 792 28.16 31.93 -40.89
C THR A 792 26.78 32.58 -40.90
N ALA A 793 26.35 33.22 -39.78
CA ALA A 793 25.06 33.89 -39.71
C ALA A 793 25.05 35.33 -40.20
N GLU A 794 26.22 36.00 -40.27
CA GLU A 794 26.28 37.40 -40.73
C GLU A 794 26.22 37.56 -42.26
N THR A 795 26.33 36.51 -43.05
CA THR A 795 26.24 36.58 -44.52
C THR A 795 24.85 36.39 -45.09
N ALA A 796 23.84 36.13 -44.24
CA ALA A 796 22.44 35.93 -44.65
C ALA A 796 21.50 37.13 -44.40
N GLU A 797 21.94 38.18 -43.70
CA GLU A 797 21.10 39.35 -43.38
C GLU A 797 21.30 40.57 -44.28
N SER A 798 22.04 40.46 -45.41
CA SER A 798 22.20 41.59 -46.34
C SER A 798 21.27 41.56 -47.56
N GLU A 799 20.28 40.70 -47.62
CA GLU A 799 19.19 40.83 -48.62
C GLU A 799 17.91 41.27 -47.93
N SER A 800 17.82 42.54 -47.70
CA SER A 800 16.62 43.22 -47.20
C SER A 800 15.46 43.13 -48.15
N GLN A 801 14.36 42.58 -47.74
CA GLN A 801 13.07 42.84 -48.35
C GLN A 801 12.33 43.84 -47.46
N GLU A 802 11.93 44.96 -48.12
CA GLU A 802 11.08 46.00 -47.58
C GLU A 802 9.78 45.43 -47.03
N VAL A 803 9.53 45.64 -45.71
CA VAL A 803 8.26 45.31 -45.09
C VAL A 803 7.32 46.48 -45.27
N THR A 804 6.34 46.33 -46.13
CA THR A 804 5.17 47.21 -46.31
C THR A 804 4.30 47.16 -45.04
N ILE A 805 4.17 48.29 -44.37
CA ILE A 805 3.31 48.49 -43.22
C ILE A 805 1.84 48.55 -43.69
N ILE A 806 1.03 47.62 -43.26
CA ILE A 806 -0.45 47.65 -43.41
C ILE A 806 -1.05 48.27 -42.14
N PRO A 807 -1.91 49.26 -42.22
CA PRO A 807 -2.50 49.89 -41.06
C PRO A 807 -3.55 49.02 -40.36
N GLN A 808 -3.56 49.08 -39.07
CA GLN A 808 -4.57 48.47 -38.22
C GLN A 808 -5.97 48.96 -38.50
N THR A 809 -6.91 48.06 -38.72
CA THR A 809 -8.34 48.30 -38.65
C THR A 809 -8.95 47.65 -37.42
N ASP A 810 -9.81 48.42 -36.79
CA ASP A 810 -10.53 48.24 -35.57
C ASP A 810 -11.14 46.87 -35.37
N ILE A 811 -11.00 46.30 -34.16
CA ILE A 811 -11.77 45.18 -33.67
C ILE A 811 -12.91 45.73 -32.81
N PRO A 812 -14.16 45.38 -33.06
CA PRO A 812 -15.27 45.82 -32.21
C PRO A 812 -15.37 44.94 -30.95
N GLU A 813 -15.62 45.60 -29.83
CA GLU A 813 -15.97 45.01 -28.51
C GLU A 813 -17.24 44.16 -28.61
N SER A 814 -17.21 43.01 -28.03
CA SER A 814 -18.38 42.19 -27.74
C SER A 814 -18.78 42.29 -26.27
N PRO A 815 -20.06 42.31 -25.93
CA PRO A 815 -20.56 42.74 -24.63
C PRO A 815 -20.51 41.62 -23.58
N ARG A 816 -20.27 42.06 -22.35
CA ARG A 816 -20.41 41.28 -21.10
C ARG A 816 -21.89 40.85 -20.92
N THR A 817 -22.11 39.60 -20.61
CA THR A 817 -23.33 39.20 -19.89
C THR A 817 -22.91 38.56 -18.56
N TYR A 818 -23.41 39.14 -17.50
CA TYR A 818 -23.61 38.54 -16.18
C TYR A 818 -24.73 37.50 -16.27
N ASP A 819 -24.63 36.41 -15.53
CA ASP A 819 -25.55 35.91 -14.51
C ASP A 819 -25.49 34.39 -14.33
N ALA A 820 -25.56 34.13 -13.05
CA ALA A 820 -25.92 32.96 -12.24
C ALA A 820 -24.81 31.95 -11.86
#